data_ab8557fd0674cc0ebd020e793cbd1354
#
_entry.id   ab8557fd0674cc0ebd020e793cbd1354
#
_cell.length_a   1.000
_cell.length_b   1.000
_cell.length_c   1.000
_cell.angle_alpha   90.00
_cell.angle_beta   90.00
_cell.angle_gamma   90.00
#
_symmetry.space_group_name_H-M   'P 1'
#
loop_
_entity.id
_entity.type
_entity.pdbx_description
1 polymer ?
#
loop_
_entity_poly.entity_id
_entity_poly.type
_entity_poly.pdbx_seq_one_letter_code
_entity_poly.pdbx_strand_id
1 'polypeptide(L)'
;VSTKPTTTDLEWTELDQRAVDTARVLAADAVQKVGNGHPGTAMSLAPAAYTLFQKVMRHDPADAEWVGRDRFVLSAGHSSLTLYTQLYLAGFGLELDDLKAFRTWGSKTPGHPEYGHTTGVETTTGPLGQGVANAVGMAMAARYERGLFDPEAAEGTSPFDHFVYCIAGDGCLQEGISAEASSMAGHQQLGNLILLWDDNHISIEGDTETAVSEDTVKRYEAYGWHVQRIAPKPDGDLDPHAIYNAIEAAKKVTDKPSFIAMRSIIAWPAPNAQNTEAAHGSALGDDEVAATKRVLGFDPEQSFEVTDEVIGHTRKALERGAEAKAEWEKSFQLWRDNNPERAAEFDRISKGELPTGWEEKLPVFEPGKGVATRAASGKVLQALGAVIPELWGGSADLAGSNNTTIDKTSSFLPADNPLPEANPYGRTIHFGIREHSMAAEMNGITLHGNTRVYGGTFLVFSDYMRNAVRLSALMHLPVTYVWTHDSIGLGEDGPTHQPIEHLASLRAIPGLNVVRPADANETAIAWREILKRWTKEFGKGAPHGLALTRQGVPTYEANEDAARGGYVMFEAEGGEPQVVLIATGSEVHVAVEAREQLQASGVPTRVVSMPSVEWFEEQDQGYRDSVLPPAVKARVAVEAGIGLTWHKYVGDAGRIVSLEHFGASADGKVLFREYGFTAENVAAVARESLAAAQR
;
A
#
# COMPACT_ATOMS: atom_id res chain seq x y z
N VAL A 1 34.19 36.82 8.99
CA VAL A 1 33.22 37.07 10.07
C VAL A 1 32.48 35.76 10.25
N SER A 2 32.82 35.05 11.29
CA SER A 2 32.19 33.75 11.66
C SER A 2 30.80 34.06 12.20
N THR A 3 29.77 33.81 11.42
CA THR A 3 28.41 33.74 11.93
C THR A 3 28.25 32.38 12.61
N LYS A 4 28.18 32.35 13.95
CA LYS A 4 27.71 31.20 14.70
C LYS A 4 26.33 30.81 14.18
N PRO A 5 26.05 29.52 13.96
CA PRO A 5 24.68 29.09 13.71
C PRO A 5 23.87 29.44 14.96
N THR A 6 22.80 30.18 14.79
CA THR A 6 21.76 30.34 15.81
C THR A 6 21.09 28.98 15.97
N THR A 7 21.56 28.18 16.91
CA THR A 7 20.76 27.08 17.45
C THR A 7 19.60 27.76 18.16
N THR A 8 18.41 27.62 17.64
CA THR A 8 17.19 27.90 18.40
C THR A 8 17.14 26.81 19.46
N ASP A 9 17.47 27.15 20.71
CA ASP A 9 17.38 26.21 21.81
C ASP A 9 15.91 25.76 21.93
N LEU A 10 15.70 24.46 22.07
CA LEU A 10 14.36 23.90 22.33
C LEU A 10 13.82 24.52 23.63
N GLU A 11 12.70 25.20 23.56
CA GLU A 11 11.98 25.61 24.75
C GLU A 11 11.25 24.37 25.32
N TRP A 12 11.73 23.91 26.50
CA TRP A 12 11.17 22.78 27.23
C TRP A 12 10.82 23.18 28.64
N THR A 13 9.52 23.16 28.97
CA THR A 13 8.99 23.62 30.24
C THR A 13 8.64 22.44 31.16
N GLU A 14 8.32 22.72 32.43
CA GLU A 14 7.80 21.71 33.36
C GLU A 14 6.48 21.11 32.87
N LEU A 15 5.66 21.89 32.15
CA LEU A 15 4.41 21.40 31.57
C LEU A 15 4.67 20.46 30.38
N ASP A 16 5.72 20.68 29.58
CA ASP A 16 6.12 19.74 28.54
C ASP A 16 6.53 18.39 29.16
N GLN A 17 7.34 18.42 30.24
CA GLN A 17 7.72 17.19 30.93
C GLN A 17 6.48 16.51 31.54
N ARG A 18 5.60 17.25 32.20
CA ARG A 18 4.36 16.68 32.76
C ARG A 18 3.46 16.08 31.70
N ALA A 19 3.38 16.68 30.52
CA ALA A 19 2.61 16.15 29.40
C ALA A 19 3.20 14.84 28.84
N VAL A 20 4.55 14.73 28.76
CA VAL A 20 5.24 13.49 28.43
C VAL A 20 4.92 12.40 29.43
N ASP A 21 5.01 12.72 30.73
CA ASP A 21 4.73 11.75 31.80
C ASP A 21 3.24 11.37 31.83
N THR A 22 2.34 12.30 31.48
CA THR A 22 0.91 12.02 31.28
C THR A 22 0.72 11.01 30.14
N ALA A 23 1.41 11.17 29.00
CA ALA A 23 1.33 10.21 27.90
C ALA A 23 1.79 8.80 28.32
N ARG A 24 2.84 8.68 29.12
CA ARG A 24 3.34 7.41 29.70
C ARG A 24 2.27 6.74 30.57
N VAL A 25 1.71 7.50 31.49
CA VAL A 25 0.67 6.99 32.41
C VAL A 25 -0.58 6.58 31.67
N LEU A 26 -1.03 7.38 30.69
CA LEU A 26 -2.19 7.04 29.85
C LEU A 26 -1.97 5.75 29.06
N ALA A 27 -0.77 5.53 28.52
CA ALA A 27 -0.42 4.31 27.81
C ALA A 27 -0.45 3.09 28.74
N ALA A 28 0.15 3.20 29.93
CA ALA A 28 0.12 2.14 30.93
C ALA A 28 -1.31 1.83 31.40
N ASP A 29 -2.09 2.85 31.74
CA ASP A 29 -3.48 2.69 32.20
C ASP A 29 -4.40 2.07 31.13
N ALA A 30 -4.25 2.48 29.86
CA ALA A 30 -5.06 1.95 28.76
C ALA A 30 -4.82 0.45 28.56
N VAL A 31 -3.56 0.01 28.57
CA VAL A 31 -3.20 -1.41 28.47
C VAL A 31 -3.66 -2.18 29.72
N GLN A 32 -3.43 -1.60 30.91
CA GLN A 32 -3.81 -2.24 32.18
C GLN A 32 -5.31 -2.46 32.26
N LYS A 33 -6.10 -1.48 31.84
CA LYS A 33 -7.57 -1.55 31.87
C LYS A 33 -8.10 -2.67 30.98
N VAL A 34 -7.56 -2.84 29.77
CA VAL A 34 -8.03 -3.88 28.85
C VAL A 34 -7.36 -5.23 29.08
N GLY A 35 -6.26 -5.26 29.82
CA GLY A 35 -5.52 -6.47 30.19
C GLY A 35 -4.62 -7.04 29.09
N ASN A 36 -4.46 -6.36 27.96
CA ASN A 36 -3.57 -6.74 26.86
C ASN A 36 -3.13 -5.53 26.04
N GLY A 37 -1.93 -5.61 25.46
CA GLY A 37 -1.37 -4.53 24.62
C GLY A 37 0.12 -4.36 24.85
N HIS A 38 0.69 -3.26 24.35
CA HIS A 38 2.12 -3.01 24.33
C HIS A 38 2.42 -1.66 25.02
N PRO A 39 2.55 -1.62 26.34
CA PRO A 39 2.75 -0.36 27.08
C PRO A 39 4.19 0.14 27.02
N GLY A 40 5.17 -0.78 27.03
CA GLY A 40 6.56 -0.45 27.28
C GLY A 40 7.18 0.51 26.27
N THR A 41 7.01 0.23 24.98
CA THR A 41 7.51 1.11 23.90
C THR A 41 6.78 2.45 23.90
N ALA A 42 5.47 2.49 24.19
CA ALA A 42 4.73 3.75 24.27
C ALA A 42 5.22 4.63 25.44
N MET A 43 5.66 4.03 26.53
CA MET A 43 6.22 4.75 27.66
C MET A 43 7.62 5.31 27.33
N SER A 44 8.51 4.49 26.77
CA SER A 44 9.87 4.92 26.45
C SER A 44 9.93 5.95 25.32
N LEU A 45 9.07 5.83 24.31
CA LEU A 45 9.00 6.75 23.16
C LEU A 45 8.21 8.04 23.43
N ALA A 46 7.58 8.21 24.59
CA ALA A 46 6.77 9.40 24.87
C ALA A 46 7.53 10.72 24.65
N PRO A 47 8.82 10.89 25.05
CA PRO A 47 9.55 12.12 24.76
C PRO A 47 9.76 12.36 23.27
N ALA A 48 10.04 11.31 22.48
CA ALA A 48 10.27 11.43 21.04
C ALA A 48 8.98 11.79 20.30
N ALA A 49 7.89 11.09 20.58
CA ALA A 49 6.58 11.36 19.98
C ALA A 49 6.08 12.77 20.35
N TYR A 50 6.20 13.15 21.62
CA TYR A 50 5.83 14.49 22.07
C TYR A 50 6.66 15.59 21.36
N THR A 51 7.97 15.40 21.26
CA THR A 51 8.86 16.35 20.57
C THR A 51 8.43 16.52 19.11
N LEU A 52 8.10 15.43 18.41
CA LEU A 52 7.60 15.50 17.04
C LEU A 52 6.29 16.30 16.96
N PHE A 53 5.27 15.90 17.72
CA PHE A 53 3.93 16.49 17.61
C PHE A 53 3.82 17.91 18.17
N GLN A 54 4.58 18.26 19.21
CA GLN A 54 4.45 19.53 19.90
C GLN A 54 5.50 20.57 19.52
N LYS A 55 6.67 20.15 18.97
CA LYS A 55 7.80 21.04 18.76
C LYS A 55 8.36 21.04 17.33
N VAL A 56 8.10 20.00 16.52
CA VAL A 56 8.80 19.79 15.25
C VAL A 56 7.87 19.82 14.05
N MET A 57 6.82 18.99 14.07
CA MET A 57 5.98 18.76 12.89
C MET A 57 5.08 19.94 12.57
N ARG A 58 5.01 20.25 11.28
CA ARG A 58 4.03 21.17 10.71
C ARG A 58 2.73 20.39 10.44
N HIS A 59 1.73 20.61 11.25
CA HIS A 59 0.41 19.97 11.14
C HIS A 59 -0.68 20.86 11.74
N ASP A 60 -1.92 20.66 11.32
CA ASP A 60 -3.08 21.30 11.90
C ASP A 60 -4.04 20.22 12.42
N PRO A 61 -4.17 20.03 13.75
CA PRO A 61 -5.08 19.02 14.30
C PRO A 61 -6.55 19.23 13.92
N ALA A 62 -6.95 20.46 13.57
CA ALA A 62 -8.30 20.78 13.09
C ALA A 62 -8.52 20.40 11.61
N ASP A 63 -7.43 20.21 10.85
CA ASP A 63 -7.45 19.78 9.45
C ASP A 63 -6.36 18.73 9.19
N ALA A 64 -6.63 17.51 9.62
CA ALA A 64 -5.71 16.38 9.49
C ALA A 64 -5.39 16.00 8.02
N GLU A 65 -6.17 16.48 7.06
CA GLU A 65 -5.99 16.24 5.63
C GLU A 65 -5.27 17.39 4.90
N TRP A 66 -4.85 18.43 5.61
CA TRP A 66 -4.15 19.56 5.02
C TRP A 66 -2.96 19.12 4.13
N VAL A 67 -2.96 19.53 2.87
CA VAL A 67 -1.96 19.11 1.88
C VAL A 67 -0.52 19.49 2.28
N GLY A 68 -0.34 20.68 2.85
CA GLY A 68 0.97 21.21 3.25
C GLY A 68 1.52 20.67 4.58
N ARG A 69 0.83 19.73 5.23
CA ARG A 69 1.29 19.13 6.49
C ARG A 69 2.48 18.20 6.29
N ASP A 70 3.29 18.05 7.30
CA ASP A 70 4.21 16.93 7.41
C ASP A 70 3.44 15.61 7.59
N ARG A 71 4.06 14.48 7.33
CA ARG A 71 3.47 13.15 7.50
C ARG A 71 4.16 12.41 8.64
N PHE A 72 3.37 11.70 9.44
CA PHE A 72 3.91 10.86 10.53
C PHE A 72 3.49 9.40 10.36
N VAL A 73 4.45 8.50 10.37
CA VAL A 73 4.24 7.05 10.28
C VAL A 73 4.78 6.36 11.53
N LEU A 74 3.92 5.66 12.26
CA LEU A 74 4.34 4.77 13.33
C LEU A 74 4.49 3.36 12.75
N SER A 75 5.71 2.99 12.32
CA SER A 75 5.99 1.65 11.77
C SER A 75 5.91 0.57 12.85
N ALA A 76 6.30 0.87 14.08
CA ALA A 76 6.10 0.03 15.26
C ALA A 76 4.63 0.06 15.71
N GLY A 77 3.71 -0.39 14.85
CA GLY A 77 2.26 -0.24 15.05
C GLY A 77 1.71 -0.92 16.30
N HIS A 78 2.40 -1.92 16.85
CA HIS A 78 2.04 -2.52 18.14
C HIS A 78 2.07 -1.50 19.28
N SER A 79 2.94 -0.49 19.19
CA SER A 79 3.00 0.63 20.13
C SER A 79 2.00 1.74 19.80
N SER A 80 0.78 1.39 19.40
CA SER A 80 -0.23 2.34 18.91
C SER A 80 -0.52 3.50 19.87
N LEU A 81 -0.39 3.28 21.17
CA LEU A 81 -0.55 4.32 22.20
C LEU A 81 0.53 5.40 22.12
N THR A 82 1.70 5.14 21.52
CA THR A 82 2.66 6.18 21.17
C THR A 82 2.02 7.26 20.29
N LEU A 83 1.19 6.86 19.34
CA LEU A 83 0.47 7.77 18.44
C LEU A 83 -0.81 8.29 19.08
N TYR A 84 -1.65 7.42 19.64
CA TYR A 84 -2.98 7.84 20.16
C TYR A 84 -2.89 8.83 21.29
N THR A 85 -1.89 8.74 22.17
CA THR A 85 -1.70 9.73 23.24
C THR A 85 -1.36 11.10 22.67
N GLN A 86 -0.56 11.17 21.59
CA GLN A 86 -0.24 12.44 20.93
C GLN A 86 -1.45 13.01 20.18
N LEU A 87 -2.23 12.19 19.49
CA LEU A 87 -3.46 12.62 18.82
C LEU A 87 -4.48 13.18 19.83
N TYR A 88 -4.59 12.55 21.00
CA TYR A 88 -5.42 13.05 22.09
C TYR A 88 -4.90 14.39 22.64
N LEU A 89 -3.63 14.46 23.00
CA LEU A 89 -3.02 15.65 23.58
C LEU A 89 -3.03 16.83 22.62
N ALA A 90 -2.73 16.61 21.34
CA ALA A 90 -2.71 17.66 20.33
C ALA A 90 -4.10 18.11 19.84
N GLY A 91 -5.14 17.33 20.07
CA GLY A 91 -6.52 17.72 19.73
C GLY A 91 -7.00 17.26 18.35
N PHE A 92 -6.57 16.08 17.86
CA PHE A 92 -7.04 15.47 16.62
C PHE A 92 -8.42 14.78 16.72
N GLY A 93 -9.21 15.08 17.74
CA GLY A 93 -10.56 14.55 17.91
C GLY A 93 -10.66 13.24 18.68
N LEU A 94 -9.54 12.72 19.24
CA LEU A 94 -9.60 11.71 20.28
C LEU A 94 -9.86 12.37 21.63
N GLU A 95 -10.72 11.73 22.42
CA GLU A 95 -11.03 12.14 23.79
C GLU A 95 -10.53 11.09 24.79
N LEU A 96 -10.48 11.43 26.07
CA LEU A 96 -9.98 10.55 27.13
C LEU A 96 -10.75 9.21 27.17
N ASP A 97 -12.04 9.24 26.90
CA ASP A 97 -12.88 8.03 26.88
C ASP A 97 -12.54 7.11 25.69
N ASP A 98 -12.00 7.64 24.58
CA ASP A 98 -11.49 6.84 23.47
C ASP A 98 -10.23 6.06 23.91
N LEU A 99 -9.34 6.66 24.71
CA LEU A 99 -8.20 5.96 25.30
C LEU A 99 -8.62 4.90 26.33
N LYS A 100 -9.65 5.20 27.14
CA LYS A 100 -10.24 4.23 28.07
C LYS A 100 -10.91 3.06 27.37
N ALA A 101 -11.33 3.23 26.11
CA ALA A 101 -11.94 2.22 25.27
C ALA A 101 -10.92 1.47 24.38
N PHE A 102 -9.63 1.64 24.63
CA PHE A 102 -8.54 1.00 23.86
C PHE A 102 -8.81 -0.48 23.61
N ARG A 103 -8.66 -0.94 22.35
CA ARG A 103 -8.86 -2.34 21.91
C ARG A 103 -10.26 -2.91 22.19
N THR A 104 -11.29 -2.09 22.35
CA THR A 104 -12.67 -2.56 22.51
C THR A 104 -13.45 -2.45 21.20
N TRP A 105 -14.55 -3.21 21.07
CA TRP A 105 -15.37 -3.21 19.86
C TRP A 105 -15.90 -1.82 19.52
N GLY A 106 -15.65 -1.36 18.29
CA GLY A 106 -16.12 -0.06 17.79
C GLY A 106 -15.36 1.15 18.33
N SER A 107 -14.27 0.94 19.10
CA SER A 107 -13.45 2.04 19.62
C SER A 107 -12.66 2.73 18.51
N LYS A 108 -12.38 4.04 18.68
CA LYS A 108 -11.49 4.81 17.80
C LYS A 108 -9.99 4.50 18.01
N THR A 109 -9.66 3.65 18.98
CA THR A 109 -8.29 3.30 19.36
C THR A 109 -8.07 1.79 19.20
N PRO A 110 -8.06 1.25 17.98
CA PRO A 110 -7.77 -0.16 17.74
C PRO A 110 -6.36 -0.54 18.22
N GLY A 111 -6.09 -1.83 18.33
CA GLY A 111 -4.83 -2.35 18.86
C GLY A 111 -3.58 -1.94 18.08
N HIS A 112 -3.73 -1.69 16.80
CA HIS A 112 -2.73 -1.14 15.88
C HIS A 112 -3.37 0.01 15.10
N PRO A 113 -2.61 1.02 14.65
CA PRO A 113 -3.16 2.14 13.89
C PRO A 113 -3.84 1.67 12.59
N GLU A 114 -5.04 2.18 12.33
CA GLU A 114 -5.81 1.87 11.12
C GLU A 114 -6.15 3.16 10.36
N TYR A 115 -5.69 3.24 9.12
CA TYR A 115 -6.00 4.34 8.20
C TYR A 115 -7.50 4.42 7.94
N GLY A 116 -8.04 5.64 7.94
CA GLY A 116 -9.46 5.90 7.73
C GLY A 116 -10.36 5.58 8.95
N HIS A 117 -9.82 4.95 10.00
CA HIS A 117 -10.54 4.65 11.22
C HIS A 117 -10.32 5.69 12.33
N THR A 118 -9.07 6.12 12.52
CA THR A 118 -8.69 7.14 13.50
C THR A 118 -8.17 8.38 12.79
N THR A 119 -8.73 9.55 13.05
CA THR A 119 -8.26 10.83 12.50
C THR A 119 -6.79 11.08 12.86
N GLY A 120 -5.97 11.45 11.88
CA GLY A 120 -4.54 11.70 12.06
C GLY A 120 -3.65 10.45 11.92
N VAL A 121 -4.21 9.28 11.62
CA VAL A 121 -3.46 8.07 11.26
C VAL A 121 -3.21 8.05 9.76
N GLU A 122 -1.95 8.17 9.36
CA GLU A 122 -1.54 8.28 7.95
C GLU A 122 -1.49 6.92 7.21
N THR A 123 -1.32 5.81 7.94
CA THR A 123 -1.28 4.45 7.37
C THR A 123 -1.63 3.39 8.39
N THR A 124 -2.17 2.27 7.93
CA THR A 124 -2.35 1.07 8.75
C THR A 124 -1.02 0.35 8.93
N THR A 125 -0.61 0.18 10.18
CA THR A 125 0.59 -0.58 10.56
C THR A 125 0.24 -1.69 11.55
N GLY A 126 1.21 -2.54 11.86
CA GLY A 126 1.04 -3.75 12.67
C GLY A 126 1.94 -4.84 12.14
N PRO A 127 1.88 -5.22 10.85
CA PRO A 127 2.95 -5.99 10.23
C PRO A 127 4.23 -5.15 10.18
N LEU A 128 5.28 -5.63 10.86
CA LEU A 128 6.52 -4.90 11.06
C LEU A 128 7.22 -4.58 9.73
N GLY A 129 7.89 -3.44 9.65
CA GLY A 129 8.60 -2.97 8.45
C GLY A 129 7.73 -2.32 7.38
N GLN A 130 6.42 -2.58 7.34
CA GLN A 130 5.51 -1.99 6.36
C GLN A 130 5.49 -0.46 6.44
N GLY A 131 5.44 0.09 7.65
CA GLY A 131 5.44 1.54 7.87
C GLY A 131 6.70 2.22 7.36
N VAL A 132 7.88 1.59 7.50
CA VAL A 132 9.14 2.12 6.93
C VAL A 132 9.00 2.26 5.40
N ALA A 133 8.52 1.22 4.72
CA ALA A 133 8.35 1.25 3.27
C ALA A 133 7.24 2.22 2.83
N ASN A 134 6.14 2.35 3.60
CA ASN A 134 5.12 3.36 3.33
C ASN A 134 5.70 4.79 3.45
N ALA A 135 6.53 5.05 4.47
CA ALA A 135 7.18 6.35 4.63
C ALA A 135 8.11 6.68 3.46
N VAL A 136 8.85 5.69 2.94
CA VAL A 136 9.64 5.83 1.71
C VAL A 136 8.76 6.21 0.53
N GLY A 137 7.65 5.50 0.33
CA GLY A 137 6.69 5.81 -0.73
C GLY A 137 6.09 7.21 -0.61
N MET A 138 5.73 7.65 0.61
CA MET A 138 5.25 9.02 0.85
C MET A 138 6.31 10.07 0.49
N ALA A 139 7.58 9.83 0.85
CA ALA A 139 8.66 10.74 0.53
C ALA A 139 8.94 10.82 -0.99
N MET A 140 8.81 9.68 -1.70
CA MET A 140 8.88 9.64 -3.17
C MET A 140 7.74 10.44 -3.80
N ALA A 141 6.52 10.25 -3.32
CA ALA A 141 5.33 10.96 -3.82
C ALA A 141 5.45 12.47 -3.61
N ALA A 142 5.90 12.92 -2.45
CA ALA A 142 6.14 14.33 -2.17
C ALA A 142 7.11 14.98 -3.20
N ARG A 143 8.21 14.28 -3.52
CA ARG A 143 9.16 14.75 -4.53
C ARG A 143 8.56 14.75 -5.93
N TYR A 144 7.78 13.72 -6.29
CA TYR A 144 7.13 13.66 -7.59
C TYR A 144 6.05 14.75 -7.75
N GLU A 145 5.22 14.98 -6.73
CA GLU A 145 4.23 16.06 -6.72
C GLU A 145 4.88 17.43 -6.87
N ARG A 146 5.99 17.65 -6.17
CA ARG A 146 6.78 18.86 -6.34
C ARG A 146 7.20 19.05 -7.79
N GLY A 147 7.64 17.98 -8.45
CA GLY A 147 7.99 17.98 -9.87
C GLY A 147 6.83 18.28 -10.80
N LEU A 148 5.63 17.82 -10.47
CA LEU A 148 4.42 18.12 -11.24
C LEU A 148 3.98 19.57 -11.12
N PHE A 149 4.06 20.13 -9.93
CA PHE A 149 3.41 21.40 -9.65
C PHE A 149 4.37 22.60 -9.53
N ASP A 150 5.58 22.38 -8.97
CA ASP A 150 6.51 23.50 -8.68
C ASP A 150 8.00 23.12 -8.82
N PRO A 151 8.43 22.59 -9.99
CA PRO A 151 9.79 22.06 -10.16
C PRO A 151 10.89 23.13 -10.13
N GLU A 152 10.58 24.41 -10.44
CA GLU A 152 11.55 25.50 -10.50
C GLU A 152 11.76 26.22 -9.16
N ALA A 153 10.94 25.95 -8.14
CA ALA A 153 11.11 26.60 -6.84
C ALA A 153 12.44 26.22 -6.19
N ALA A 154 13.05 27.14 -5.50
CA ALA A 154 14.22 26.85 -4.68
C ALA A 154 13.84 25.86 -3.56
N GLU A 155 14.80 25.06 -3.13
CA GLU A 155 14.60 24.09 -2.08
C GLU A 155 14.10 24.74 -0.78
N GLY A 156 13.08 24.16 -0.15
CA GLY A 156 12.46 24.66 1.07
C GLY A 156 11.54 25.89 0.87
N THR A 157 11.26 26.29 -0.38
CA THR A 157 10.40 27.46 -0.66
C THR A 157 9.09 27.11 -1.34
N SER A 158 8.94 25.87 -1.80
CA SER A 158 7.71 25.41 -2.44
C SER A 158 6.62 25.11 -1.42
N PRO A 159 5.34 25.44 -1.69
CA PRO A 159 4.24 25.02 -0.83
C PRO A 159 4.04 23.48 -0.81
N PHE A 160 4.71 22.74 -1.71
CA PHE A 160 4.69 21.29 -1.76
C PHE A 160 5.83 20.64 -0.96
N ASP A 161 6.75 21.42 -0.39
CA ASP A 161 7.82 20.91 0.45
C ASP A 161 7.32 20.56 1.85
N HIS A 162 7.52 19.33 2.27
CA HIS A 162 7.23 18.84 3.62
C HIS A 162 8.09 17.60 3.95
N PHE A 163 8.14 17.27 5.23
CA PHE A 163 8.87 16.11 5.73
C PHE A 163 7.96 14.91 5.99
N VAL A 164 8.55 13.73 5.90
CA VAL A 164 7.96 12.47 6.34
C VAL A 164 8.78 11.96 7.51
N TYR A 165 8.14 11.82 8.67
CA TYR A 165 8.72 11.27 9.88
C TYR A 165 8.21 9.86 10.10
N CYS A 166 9.13 8.94 10.44
CA CYS A 166 8.78 7.57 10.74
C CYS A 166 9.43 7.15 12.06
N ILE A 167 8.68 6.52 12.96
CA ILE A 167 9.25 5.82 14.13
C ILE A 167 9.18 4.32 13.87
N ALA A 168 10.33 3.64 14.01
CA ALA A 168 10.46 2.19 13.83
C ALA A 168 11.14 1.58 15.07
N GLY A 169 10.74 0.38 15.44
CA GLY A 169 11.42 -0.42 16.48
C GLY A 169 12.38 -1.45 15.87
N ASP A 170 13.07 -2.20 16.72
CA ASP A 170 14.02 -3.25 16.33
C ASP A 170 13.40 -4.26 15.36
N GLY A 171 12.21 -4.76 15.64
CA GLY A 171 11.53 -5.71 14.79
C GLY A 171 11.19 -5.16 13.40
N CYS A 172 10.89 -3.85 13.28
CA CYS A 172 10.69 -3.23 11.98
C CYS A 172 11.95 -3.30 11.12
N LEU A 173 13.13 -3.08 11.72
CA LEU A 173 14.39 -3.04 11.00
C LEU A 173 14.99 -4.45 10.75
N GLN A 174 14.48 -5.47 11.43
CA GLN A 174 14.82 -6.87 11.17
C GLN A 174 14.06 -7.44 9.97
N GLU A 175 12.87 -6.93 9.67
CA GLU A 175 12.08 -7.36 8.53
C GLU A 175 12.77 -7.03 7.20
N GLY A 176 12.82 -8.00 6.27
CA GLY A 176 13.49 -7.86 4.98
C GLY A 176 13.00 -6.67 4.16
N ILE A 177 11.71 -6.34 4.24
CA ILE A 177 11.12 -5.19 3.54
C ILE A 177 11.77 -3.86 3.94
N SER A 178 12.18 -3.71 5.20
CA SER A 178 12.88 -2.49 5.65
C SER A 178 14.25 -2.34 5.01
N ALA A 179 14.97 -3.46 4.77
CA ALA A 179 16.22 -3.44 4.04
C ALA A 179 16.02 -3.01 2.59
N GLU A 180 15.01 -3.55 1.92
CA GLU A 180 14.65 -3.18 0.54
C GLU A 180 14.30 -1.68 0.45
N ALA A 181 13.37 -1.21 1.28
CA ALA A 181 12.88 0.17 1.27
C ALA A 181 13.97 1.18 1.67
N SER A 182 14.78 0.87 2.70
CA SER A 182 15.84 1.76 3.15
C SER A 182 16.98 1.88 2.12
N SER A 183 17.29 0.79 1.43
CA SER A 183 18.22 0.80 0.30
C SER A 183 17.67 1.67 -0.84
N MET A 184 16.37 1.57 -1.16
CA MET A 184 15.72 2.41 -2.16
C MET A 184 15.75 3.89 -1.77
N ALA A 185 15.42 4.23 -0.52
CA ALA A 185 15.44 5.60 -0.03
C ALA A 185 16.83 6.26 -0.11
N GLY A 186 17.88 5.51 0.24
CA GLY A 186 19.27 5.97 0.11
C GLY A 186 19.66 6.18 -1.36
N HIS A 187 19.32 5.21 -2.23
CA HIS A 187 19.56 5.32 -3.68
C HIS A 187 18.83 6.52 -4.30
N GLN A 188 17.62 6.79 -3.86
CA GLN A 188 16.82 7.93 -4.31
C GLN A 188 17.19 9.25 -3.64
N GLN A 189 18.09 9.26 -2.65
CA GLN A 189 18.48 10.48 -1.93
C GLN A 189 17.27 11.27 -1.39
N LEU A 190 16.38 10.59 -0.65
CA LEU A 190 15.13 11.19 -0.14
C LEU A 190 15.38 12.07 1.10
N GLY A 191 15.91 13.28 0.91
CA GLY A 191 16.26 14.20 1.99
C GLY A 191 15.10 14.69 2.86
N ASN A 192 13.85 14.47 2.40
CA ASN A 192 12.63 14.79 3.15
C ASN A 192 12.16 13.63 4.06
N LEU A 193 12.89 12.51 4.14
CA LEU A 193 12.58 11.36 4.99
C LEU A 193 13.47 11.32 6.22
N ILE A 194 12.86 11.30 7.41
CA ILE A 194 13.55 11.20 8.71
C ILE A 194 13.00 10.00 9.47
N LEU A 195 13.83 8.98 9.65
CA LEU A 195 13.51 7.75 10.37
C LEU A 195 14.16 7.77 11.76
N LEU A 196 13.34 7.69 12.80
CA LEU A 196 13.76 7.56 14.18
C LEU A 196 13.64 6.08 14.60
N TRP A 197 14.75 5.49 15.02
CA TRP A 197 14.77 4.10 15.48
C TRP A 197 14.79 4.02 17.01
N ASP A 198 13.79 3.31 17.55
CA ASP A 198 13.75 2.92 18.96
C ASP A 198 14.71 1.74 19.19
N ASP A 199 15.96 2.09 19.51
CA ASP A 199 17.05 1.15 19.78
C ASP A 199 16.99 0.70 21.24
N ASN A 200 15.99 -0.14 21.58
CA ASN A 200 15.78 -0.60 22.95
C ASN A 200 16.34 -2.00 23.24
N HIS A 201 16.77 -2.75 22.22
CA HIS A 201 17.31 -4.12 22.31
C HIS A 201 16.33 -5.16 22.86
N ILE A 202 15.03 -4.90 22.91
CA ILE A 202 14.03 -5.84 23.45
C ILE A 202 12.96 -6.17 22.39
N SER A 203 12.70 -7.45 22.25
CA SER A 203 11.58 -7.99 21.48
C SER A 203 10.67 -8.86 22.37
N ILE A 204 9.65 -9.49 21.80
CA ILE A 204 8.76 -10.43 22.53
C ILE A 204 9.55 -11.62 23.10
N GLU A 205 10.60 -12.06 22.40
CA GLU A 205 11.39 -13.24 22.77
C GLU A 205 12.51 -12.89 23.78
N GLY A 206 12.74 -11.61 24.06
CA GLY A 206 13.78 -11.14 24.96
C GLY A 206 14.75 -10.19 24.28
N ASP A 207 16.02 -10.26 24.66
CA ASP A 207 17.10 -9.47 24.07
C ASP A 207 17.27 -9.77 22.58
N THR A 208 17.32 -8.72 21.76
CA THR A 208 17.49 -8.84 20.30
C THR A 208 18.78 -9.52 19.88
N GLU A 209 19.84 -9.53 20.73
CA GLU A 209 21.08 -10.26 20.47
C GLU A 209 20.89 -11.79 20.34
N THR A 210 19.76 -12.31 20.79
CA THR A 210 19.40 -13.73 20.54
C THR A 210 19.25 -14.06 19.08
N ALA A 211 18.88 -13.09 18.24
CA ALA A 211 18.57 -13.27 16.81
C ALA A 211 19.39 -12.37 15.88
N VAL A 212 19.93 -11.25 16.36
CA VAL A 212 20.60 -10.23 15.53
C VAL A 212 21.91 -9.80 16.20
N SER A 213 22.99 -9.80 15.44
CA SER A 213 24.34 -9.36 15.89
C SER A 213 24.94 -8.27 15.00
N GLU A 214 24.21 -7.78 14.02
CA GLU A 214 24.69 -6.76 13.09
C GLU A 214 24.63 -5.35 13.70
N ASP A 215 25.51 -4.48 13.23
CA ASP A 215 25.45 -3.04 13.54
C ASP A 215 24.47 -2.35 12.57
N THR A 216 23.23 -2.17 13.02
CA THR A 216 22.17 -1.54 12.23
C THR A 216 22.55 -0.15 11.75
N VAL A 217 23.26 0.64 12.55
CA VAL A 217 23.70 1.99 12.16
C VAL A 217 24.65 1.93 10.96
N LYS A 218 25.64 1.01 10.98
CA LYS A 218 26.54 0.81 9.83
C LYS A 218 25.79 0.31 8.58
N ARG A 219 24.75 -0.48 8.76
CA ARG A 219 23.89 -0.90 7.65
C ARG A 219 23.23 0.31 6.98
N TYR A 220 22.70 1.26 7.75
CA TYR A 220 22.12 2.50 7.24
C TYR A 220 23.18 3.44 6.62
N GLU A 221 24.38 3.52 7.20
CA GLU A 221 25.52 4.21 6.57
C GLU A 221 25.84 3.60 5.18
N ALA A 222 25.84 2.27 5.08
CA ALA A 222 26.07 1.57 3.81
C ALA A 222 24.94 1.78 2.77
N TYR A 223 23.70 2.04 3.21
CA TYR A 223 22.62 2.46 2.32
C TYR A 223 22.77 3.92 1.83
N GLY A 224 23.71 4.69 2.37
CA GLY A 224 23.93 6.09 2.00
C GLY A 224 23.10 7.09 2.79
N TRP A 225 22.55 6.70 3.94
CA TRP A 225 21.80 7.60 4.82
C TRP A 225 22.72 8.50 5.64
N HIS A 226 22.21 9.67 6.00
CA HIS A 226 22.78 10.49 7.07
C HIS A 226 22.39 9.90 8.42
N VAL A 227 23.39 9.54 9.24
CA VAL A 227 23.17 8.77 10.46
C VAL A 227 23.58 9.54 11.70
N GLN A 228 22.73 9.50 12.73
CA GLN A 228 22.99 10.10 14.04
C GLN A 228 22.66 9.10 15.15
N ARG A 229 23.34 9.21 16.30
CA ARG A 229 23.08 8.40 17.49
C ARG A 229 22.76 9.32 18.67
N ILE A 230 21.72 9.00 19.43
CA ILE A 230 21.32 9.69 20.65
C ILE A 230 21.51 8.73 21.83
N ALA A 231 22.32 9.12 22.79
CA ALA A 231 22.43 8.42 24.05
C ALA A 231 21.28 8.82 25.00
N PRO A 232 20.83 7.92 25.87
CA PRO A 232 19.89 8.28 26.93
C PRO A 232 20.51 9.27 27.93
N LYS A 233 19.65 9.99 28.67
CA LYS A 233 20.06 10.77 29.83
C LYS A 233 20.65 9.85 30.91
N PRO A 234 21.36 10.43 31.91
CA PRO A 234 21.92 9.64 32.98
C PRO A 234 20.93 8.83 33.82
N ASP A 235 19.64 9.23 33.81
CA ASP A 235 18.53 8.52 34.44
C ASP A 235 17.95 7.40 33.59
N GLY A 236 18.39 7.28 32.33
CA GLY A 236 17.94 6.28 31.38
C GLY A 236 16.85 6.74 30.43
N ASP A 237 16.29 7.93 30.64
CA ASP A 237 15.23 8.47 29.72
C ASP A 237 15.82 9.02 28.44
N LEU A 238 14.98 9.15 27.42
CA LEU A 238 15.32 9.86 26.18
C LEU A 238 15.47 11.38 26.46
N ASP A 239 16.43 12.00 25.80
CA ASP A 239 16.66 13.44 25.91
C ASP A 239 15.92 14.20 24.81
N PRO A 240 14.84 14.95 25.10
CA PRO A 240 14.10 15.69 24.10
C PRO A 240 14.93 16.78 23.42
N HIS A 241 15.93 17.38 24.08
CA HIS A 241 16.84 18.35 23.48
C HIS A 241 17.75 17.68 22.44
N ALA A 242 18.28 16.50 22.74
CA ALA A 242 19.10 15.74 21.81
C ALA A 242 18.28 15.28 20.59
N ILE A 243 17.03 14.82 20.80
CA ILE A 243 16.10 14.45 19.73
C ILE A 243 15.80 15.65 18.83
N TYR A 244 15.40 16.76 19.40
CA TYR A 244 15.10 17.99 18.65
C TYR A 244 16.29 18.44 17.80
N ASN A 245 17.48 18.51 18.41
CA ASN A 245 18.70 18.92 17.72
C ASN A 245 19.09 17.97 16.57
N ALA A 246 18.90 16.66 16.77
CA ALA A 246 19.16 15.66 15.73
C ALA A 246 18.17 15.80 14.55
N ILE A 247 16.90 16.06 14.83
CA ILE A 247 15.90 16.31 13.79
C ILE A 247 16.20 17.60 13.04
N GLU A 248 16.55 18.70 13.74
CA GLU A 248 16.91 19.98 13.11
C GLU A 248 18.22 19.87 12.29
N ALA A 249 19.13 18.98 12.68
CA ALA A 249 20.30 18.66 11.86
C ALA A 249 19.89 17.83 10.62
N ALA A 250 19.00 16.85 10.79
CA ALA A 250 18.48 16.04 9.70
C ALA A 250 17.77 16.86 8.63
N LYS A 251 16.94 17.84 9.01
CA LYS A 251 16.23 18.74 8.08
C LYS A 251 17.17 19.56 7.17
N LYS A 252 18.44 19.72 7.55
CA LYS A 252 19.44 20.44 6.76
C LYS A 252 20.17 19.55 5.76
N VAL A 253 19.96 18.24 5.84
CA VAL A 253 20.53 17.23 4.92
C VAL A 253 19.50 16.93 3.85
N THR A 254 19.66 17.49 2.67
CA THR A 254 18.66 17.48 1.62
C THR A 254 18.94 16.45 0.52
N ASP A 255 20.18 15.94 0.49
CA ASP A 255 20.68 14.95 -0.47
C ASP A 255 20.71 13.51 0.06
N LYS A 256 20.17 13.26 1.26
CA LYS A 256 20.13 11.92 1.89
C LYS A 256 18.95 11.82 2.84
N PRO A 257 18.30 10.66 2.93
CA PRO A 257 17.40 10.39 4.05
C PRO A 257 18.20 10.34 5.37
N SER A 258 17.56 10.69 6.46
CA SER A 258 18.21 10.72 7.79
C SER A 258 17.72 9.61 8.69
N PHE A 259 18.65 8.95 9.37
CA PHE A 259 18.44 7.88 10.33
C PHE A 259 18.95 8.31 11.71
N ILE A 260 18.05 8.35 12.70
CA ILE A 260 18.35 8.76 14.07
C ILE A 260 18.16 7.56 15.00
N ALA A 261 19.24 6.95 15.44
CA ALA A 261 19.22 5.85 16.41
C ALA A 261 19.09 6.43 17.83
N MET A 262 17.98 6.13 18.49
CA MET A 262 17.68 6.59 19.84
C MET A 262 17.82 5.42 20.81
N ARG A 263 18.94 5.37 21.56
CA ARG A 263 19.10 4.35 22.60
C ARG A 263 18.10 4.61 23.73
N SER A 264 17.11 3.75 23.86
CA SER A 264 16.07 3.85 24.87
C SER A 264 16.04 2.64 25.80
N ILE A 265 15.25 2.73 26.87
CA ILE A 265 14.97 1.64 27.80
C ILE A 265 13.47 1.38 27.77
N ILE A 266 13.05 0.23 27.24
CA ILE A 266 11.63 -0.11 27.17
C ILE A 266 10.97 -0.02 28.54
N ALA A 267 9.74 0.52 28.60
CA ALA A 267 8.97 0.76 29.83
C ALA A 267 9.63 1.66 30.87
N TRP A 268 10.64 2.48 30.49
CA TRP A 268 11.14 3.50 31.42
C TRP A 268 10.00 4.41 31.89
N PRO A 269 9.83 4.75 33.19
CA PRO A 269 10.64 4.43 34.33
C PRO A 269 10.02 3.36 35.27
N ALA A 270 9.38 2.32 34.71
CA ALA A 270 8.80 1.26 35.52
C ALA A 270 9.86 0.57 36.39
N PRO A 271 9.73 0.54 37.71
CA PRO A 271 10.83 0.14 38.60
C PRO A 271 11.31 -1.30 38.40
N ASN A 272 10.43 -2.23 38.07
CA ASN A 272 10.77 -3.65 37.93
C ASN A 272 10.62 -4.16 36.49
N ALA A 273 9.72 -3.56 35.69
CA ALA A 273 9.40 -4.02 34.34
C ALA A 273 10.28 -3.41 33.24
N GLN A 274 10.97 -2.28 33.49
CA GLN A 274 11.83 -1.66 32.48
C GLN A 274 12.93 -2.64 32.01
N ASN A 275 13.30 -2.53 30.73
CA ASN A 275 14.30 -3.36 30.08
C ASN A 275 14.01 -4.87 30.13
N THR A 276 12.74 -5.25 30.12
CA THR A 276 12.31 -6.66 30.12
C THR A 276 11.34 -6.93 28.94
N GLU A 277 11.35 -8.16 28.45
CA GLU A 277 10.41 -8.65 27.44
C GLU A 277 8.95 -8.63 27.91
N ALA A 278 8.74 -8.80 29.22
CA ALA A 278 7.39 -8.75 29.81
C ALA A 278 6.71 -7.38 29.60
N ALA A 279 7.49 -6.30 29.55
CA ALA A 279 6.99 -4.96 29.28
C ALA A 279 6.69 -4.69 27.80
N HIS A 280 7.15 -5.56 26.89
CA HIS A 280 6.93 -5.39 25.46
C HIS A 280 5.46 -5.61 25.07
N GLY A 281 4.87 -6.75 25.42
CA GLY A 281 3.58 -7.18 24.88
C GLY A 281 2.52 -7.57 25.92
N SER A 282 2.68 -7.16 27.18
CA SER A 282 1.77 -7.50 28.28
C SER A 282 1.43 -6.30 29.13
N ALA A 283 0.29 -6.35 29.82
CA ALA A 283 -0.03 -5.40 30.88
C ALA A 283 1.02 -5.51 32.02
N LEU A 284 1.43 -4.38 32.57
CA LEU A 284 2.50 -4.34 33.59
C LEU A 284 2.06 -4.94 34.94
N GLY A 285 0.75 -4.96 35.22
CA GLY A 285 0.18 -5.32 36.51
C GLY A 285 -0.09 -4.07 37.37
N ASP A 286 -1.12 -4.17 38.24
CA ASP A 286 -1.60 -3.03 39.04
C ASP A 286 -0.51 -2.46 39.96
N ASP A 287 0.28 -3.33 40.59
CA ASP A 287 1.35 -2.93 41.49
C ASP A 287 2.46 -2.16 40.75
N GLU A 288 2.83 -2.61 39.53
CA GLU A 288 3.88 -1.96 38.73
C GLU A 288 3.41 -0.63 38.14
N VAL A 289 2.14 -0.57 37.68
CA VAL A 289 1.52 0.70 37.22
C VAL A 289 1.47 1.70 38.37
N ALA A 290 1.05 1.29 39.57
CA ALA A 290 1.05 2.14 40.76
C ALA A 290 2.45 2.59 41.16
N ALA A 291 3.44 1.70 41.08
CA ALA A 291 4.83 2.04 41.37
C ALA A 291 5.39 3.04 40.35
N THR A 292 5.10 2.85 39.06
CA THR A 292 5.49 3.78 37.98
C THR A 292 4.88 5.16 38.19
N LYS A 293 3.59 5.24 38.54
CA LYS A 293 2.91 6.50 38.87
C LYS A 293 3.59 7.24 40.01
N ARG A 294 3.98 6.54 41.08
CA ARG A 294 4.71 7.16 42.19
C ARG A 294 6.06 7.76 41.74
N VAL A 295 6.79 7.07 40.88
CA VAL A 295 8.06 7.59 40.30
C VAL A 295 7.83 8.87 39.53
N LEU A 296 6.74 8.93 38.75
CA LEU A 296 6.37 10.08 37.92
C LEU A 296 5.57 11.17 38.65
N GLY A 297 5.29 11.00 39.95
CA GLY A 297 4.56 11.97 40.75
C GLY A 297 3.07 12.06 40.42
N PHE A 298 2.46 10.94 40.01
CA PHE A 298 1.01 10.78 39.84
C PHE A 298 0.40 10.04 41.03
N ASP A 299 -0.93 10.18 41.21
CA ASP A 299 -1.67 9.42 42.20
C ASP A 299 -1.71 7.92 41.80
N PRO A 300 -1.13 7.01 42.60
CA PRO A 300 -1.11 5.60 42.27
C PRO A 300 -2.49 4.94 42.23
N GLU A 301 -3.48 5.52 42.88
CA GLU A 301 -4.87 4.99 42.95
C GLU A 301 -5.78 5.57 41.84
N GLN A 302 -5.34 6.64 41.16
CA GLN A 302 -6.13 7.26 40.09
C GLN A 302 -5.65 6.78 38.73
N SER A 303 -6.58 6.18 37.94
CA SER A 303 -6.34 5.84 36.53
C SER A 303 -6.79 6.98 35.61
N PHE A 304 -6.07 7.13 34.49
CA PHE A 304 -6.33 8.15 33.47
C PHE A 304 -6.32 9.58 34.02
N GLU A 305 -5.36 9.86 34.90
CA GLU A 305 -5.17 11.20 35.47
C GLU A 305 -4.60 12.14 34.39
N VAL A 306 -5.37 13.18 34.07
CA VAL A 306 -4.98 14.27 33.16
C VAL A 306 -5.45 15.57 33.74
N THR A 307 -4.57 16.56 33.86
CA THR A 307 -4.94 17.88 34.39
C THR A 307 -5.34 18.83 33.27
N ASP A 308 -6.25 19.78 33.59
CA ASP A 308 -6.67 20.83 32.65
C ASP A 308 -5.47 21.68 32.17
N GLU A 309 -4.45 21.83 32.99
CA GLU A 309 -3.23 22.58 32.67
C GLU A 309 -2.42 21.87 31.55
N VAL A 310 -2.29 20.55 31.65
CA VAL A 310 -1.62 19.73 30.61
C VAL A 310 -2.41 19.83 29.30
N ILE A 311 -3.71 19.65 29.34
CA ILE A 311 -4.55 19.76 28.14
C ILE A 311 -4.50 21.16 27.54
N GLY A 312 -4.65 22.20 28.36
CA GLY A 312 -4.53 23.60 27.90
C GLY A 312 -3.18 23.93 27.28
N HIS A 313 -2.09 23.31 27.78
CA HIS A 313 -0.75 23.47 27.23
C HIS A 313 -0.59 22.75 25.89
N THR A 314 -0.94 21.47 25.81
CA THR A 314 -0.71 20.62 24.63
C THR A 314 -1.64 20.99 23.47
N ARG A 315 -2.91 21.36 23.76
CA ARG A 315 -3.88 21.78 22.73
C ARG A 315 -3.58 23.16 22.12
N LYS A 316 -2.56 23.90 22.58
CA LYS A 316 -1.98 25.00 21.79
C LYS A 316 -1.46 24.55 20.42
N ALA A 317 -1.34 23.26 20.19
CA ALA A 317 -1.09 22.70 18.87
C ALA A 317 -2.15 23.12 17.83
N LEU A 318 -3.41 23.32 18.24
CA LEU A 318 -4.48 23.84 17.40
C LEU A 318 -4.19 25.27 16.91
N GLU A 319 -3.72 26.14 17.81
CA GLU A 319 -3.37 27.53 17.47
C GLU A 319 -2.13 27.56 16.53
N ARG A 320 -1.07 26.81 16.90
CA ARG A 320 0.15 26.71 16.07
C ARG A 320 -0.16 26.11 14.70
N GLY A 321 -1.03 25.09 14.63
CA GLY A 321 -1.45 24.47 13.39
C GLY A 321 -2.20 25.44 12.49
N ALA A 322 -3.16 26.16 13.03
CA ALA A 322 -3.91 27.19 12.31
C ALA A 322 -2.98 28.31 11.77
N GLU A 323 -2.00 28.76 12.57
CA GLU A 323 -1.02 29.76 12.15
C GLU A 323 -0.12 29.22 11.04
N ALA A 324 0.41 28.00 11.17
CA ALA A 324 1.25 27.36 10.16
C ALA A 324 0.51 27.16 8.84
N LYS A 325 -0.76 26.74 8.91
CA LYS A 325 -1.64 26.60 7.74
C LYS A 325 -1.91 27.94 7.07
N ALA A 326 -2.23 28.97 7.84
CA ALA A 326 -2.49 30.31 7.30
C ALA A 326 -1.24 30.91 6.61
N GLU A 327 -0.03 30.62 7.12
CA GLU A 327 1.20 31.05 6.46
C GLU A 327 1.44 30.24 5.17
N TRP A 328 1.23 28.94 5.21
CA TRP A 328 1.30 28.09 4.03
C TRP A 328 0.29 28.52 2.95
N GLU A 329 -0.95 28.85 3.33
CA GLU A 329 -1.99 29.31 2.40
C GLU A 329 -1.58 30.57 1.61
N LYS A 330 -0.80 31.46 2.22
CA LYS A 330 -0.25 32.63 1.51
C LYS A 330 0.72 32.20 0.42
N SER A 331 1.65 31.29 0.73
CA SER A 331 2.62 30.76 -0.24
C SER A 331 1.91 29.97 -1.34
N PHE A 332 0.92 29.16 -0.97
CA PHE A 332 0.12 28.37 -1.90
C PHE A 332 -0.71 29.25 -2.83
N GLN A 333 -1.34 30.33 -2.32
CA GLN A 333 -2.06 31.26 -3.15
C GLN A 333 -1.14 32.01 -4.11
N LEU A 334 0.04 32.44 -3.65
CA LEU A 334 1.04 33.06 -4.51
C LEU A 334 1.51 32.13 -5.63
N TRP A 335 1.73 30.84 -5.30
CA TRP A 335 2.04 29.82 -6.29
C TRP A 335 0.89 29.67 -7.31
N ARG A 336 -0.36 29.60 -6.87
CA ARG A 336 -1.55 29.52 -7.75
C ARG A 336 -1.63 30.70 -8.71
N ASP A 337 -1.43 31.91 -8.21
CA ASP A 337 -1.50 33.14 -9.01
C ASP A 337 -0.41 33.16 -10.08
N ASN A 338 0.78 32.67 -9.79
CA ASN A 338 1.91 32.59 -10.68
C ASN A 338 1.85 31.39 -11.66
N ASN A 339 1.08 30.33 -11.34
CA ASN A 339 1.02 29.09 -12.11
C ASN A 339 -0.45 28.65 -12.37
N PRO A 340 -1.26 29.45 -13.07
CA PRO A 340 -2.70 29.17 -13.19
C PRO A 340 -3.02 27.82 -13.88
N GLU A 341 -2.21 27.39 -14.84
CA GLU A 341 -2.39 26.11 -15.52
C GLU A 341 -2.09 24.93 -14.58
N ARG A 342 -0.97 24.98 -13.86
CA ARG A 342 -0.60 23.95 -12.87
C ARG A 342 -1.58 23.93 -11.68
N ALA A 343 -2.11 25.11 -11.31
CA ALA A 343 -3.14 25.21 -10.27
C ALA A 343 -4.46 24.56 -10.70
N ALA A 344 -4.88 24.71 -11.95
CA ALA A 344 -6.05 24.03 -12.50
C ALA A 344 -5.83 22.50 -12.55
N GLU A 345 -4.62 22.06 -12.90
CA GLU A 345 -4.25 20.66 -12.91
C GLU A 345 -4.22 20.06 -11.49
N PHE A 346 -3.67 20.81 -10.52
CA PHE A 346 -3.73 20.42 -9.10
C PHE A 346 -5.18 20.27 -8.63
N ASP A 347 -6.08 21.20 -8.95
CA ASP A 347 -7.49 21.13 -8.56
C ASP A 347 -8.19 19.91 -9.16
N ARG A 348 -7.90 19.57 -10.43
CA ARG A 348 -8.42 18.39 -11.10
C ARG A 348 -7.95 17.11 -10.39
N ILE A 349 -6.64 16.99 -10.19
CA ILE A 349 -6.02 15.81 -9.58
C ILE A 349 -6.49 15.63 -8.13
N SER A 350 -6.56 16.72 -7.36
CA SER A 350 -7.00 16.68 -5.96
C SER A 350 -8.45 16.19 -5.79
N LYS A 351 -9.29 16.42 -6.81
CA LYS A 351 -10.65 15.87 -6.87
C LYS A 351 -10.71 14.42 -7.36
N GLY A 352 -9.59 13.84 -7.78
CA GLY A 352 -9.54 12.52 -8.38
C GLY A 352 -10.07 12.47 -9.82
N GLU A 353 -10.29 13.61 -10.45
CA GLU A 353 -10.83 13.70 -11.81
C GLU A 353 -9.76 13.35 -12.85
N LEU A 354 -10.17 12.67 -13.91
CA LEU A 354 -9.34 12.38 -15.07
C LEU A 354 -9.45 13.50 -16.13
N PRO A 355 -8.43 13.69 -16.98
CA PRO A 355 -8.49 14.69 -18.04
C PRO A 355 -9.66 14.46 -19.01
N THR A 356 -10.30 15.52 -19.45
CA THR A 356 -11.40 15.41 -20.43
C THR A 356 -10.93 14.74 -21.73
N GLY A 357 -11.68 13.76 -22.23
CA GLY A 357 -11.38 13.05 -23.48
C GLY A 357 -10.25 12.03 -23.40
N TRP A 358 -9.76 11.69 -22.21
CA TRP A 358 -8.69 10.70 -22.05
C TRP A 358 -9.07 9.30 -22.56
N GLU A 359 -10.33 8.90 -22.46
CA GLU A 359 -10.84 7.60 -22.93
C GLU A 359 -10.69 7.45 -24.45
N GLU A 360 -10.85 8.54 -25.20
CA GLU A 360 -10.70 8.57 -26.66
C GLU A 360 -9.26 8.29 -27.14
N LYS A 361 -8.28 8.36 -26.21
CA LYS A 361 -6.87 8.06 -26.49
C LYS A 361 -6.54 6.58 -26.36
N LEU A 362 -7.42 5.80 -25.75
CA LEU A 362 -7.19 4.36 -25.59
C LEU A 362 -7.14 3.66 -26.96
N PRO A 363 -6.18 2.75 -27.16
CA PRO A 363 -6.08 2.02 -28.42
C PRO A 363 -7.24 1.03 -28.56
N VAL A 364 -7.76 0.92 -29.77
CA VAL A 364 -8.62 -0.17 -30.20
C VAL A 364 -7.78 -1.11 -31.04
N PHE A 365 -7.82 -2.38 -30.72
CA PHE A 365 -7.02 -3.41 -31.39
C PHE A 365 -7.86 -4.13 -32.45
N GLU A 366 -7.23 -4.39 -33.59
CA GLU A 366 -7.89 -5.04 -34.73
C GLU A 366 -8.19 -6.51 -34.43
N PRO A 367 -9.43 -6.97 -34.58
CA PRO A 367 -9.78 -8.37 -34.39
C PRO A 367 -9.00 -9.32 -35.28
N GLY A 368 -8.83 -10.56 -34.82
CA GLY A 368 -8.15 -11.63 -35.57
C GLY A 368 -6.61 -11.60 -35.45
N LYS A 369 -6.00 -10.53 -34.90
CA LYS A 369 -4.56 -10.48 -34.65
C LYS A 369 -4.21 -11.10 -33.31
N GLY A 370 -3.15 -11.89 -33.28
CA GLY A 370 -2.58 -12.42 -32.03
C GLY A 370 -1.78 -11.35 -31.29
N VAL A 371 -2.21 -10.97 -30.09
CA VAL A 371 -1.52 -9.98 -29.24
C VAL A 371 -1.41 -10.52 -27.81
N ALA A 372 -0.21 -10.48 -27.22
CA ALA A 372 -0.07 -10.75 -25.80
C ALA A 372 -0.71 -9.62 -24.96
N THR A 373 -1.49 -9.97 -23.94
CA THR A 373 -2.20 -8.93 -23.16
C THR A 373 -1.23 -8.03 -22.40
N ARG A 374 -0.02 -8.50 -22.02
CA ARG A 374 1.05 -7.63 -21.50
C ARG A 374 1.50 -6.56 -22.51
N ALA A 375 1.57 -6.92 -23.80
CA ALA A 375 1.97 -5.98 -24.86
C ALA A 375 0.82 -4.98 -25.15
N ALA A 376 -0.43 -5.43 -25.08
CA ALA A 376 -1.60 -4.56 -25.15
C ALA A 376 -1.59 -3.55 -23.98
N SER A 377 -1.35 -4.01 -22.75
CA SER A 377 -1.20 -3.17 -21.56
C SER A 377 -0.11 -2.10 -21.75
N GLY A 378 1.05 -2.49 -22.30
CA GLY A 378 2.11 -1.54 -22.62
C GLY A 378 1.65 -0.44 -23.57
N LYS A 379 0.91 -0.79 -24.64
CA LYS A 379 0.35 0.20 -25.58
C LYS A 379 -0.68 1.10 -24.92
N VAL A 380 -1.51 0.56 -24.03
CA VAL A 380 -2.46 1.35 -23.23
C VAL A 380 -1.71 2.32 -22.33
N LEU A 381 -0.66 1.88 -21.64
CA LEU A 381 0.16 2.76 -20.80
C LEU A 381 0.81 3.90 -21.59
N GLN A 382 1.25 3.67 -22.84
CA GLN A 382 1.75 4.74 -23.71
C GLN A 382 0.66 5.80 -23.96
N ALA A 383 -0.55 5.37 -24.28
CA ALA A 383 -1.68 6.26 -24.56
C ALA A 383 -2.09 7.05 -23.31
N LEU A 384 -2.22 6.38 -22.18
CA LEU A 384 -2.54 6.99 -20.89
C LEU A 384 -1.43 7.94 -20.41
N GLY A 385 -0.18 7.53 -20.56
CA GLY A 385 0.98 8.31 -20.23
C GLY A 385 1.06 9.66 -20.97
N ALA A 386 0.54 9.73 -22.18
CA ALA A 386 0.50 10.96 -22.96
C ALA A 386 -0.49 12.00 -22.42
N VAL A 387 -1.49 11.60 -21.63
CA VAL A 387 -2.62 12.47 -21.22
C VAL A 387 -2.85 12.56 -19.70
N ILE A 388 -2.30 11.63 -18.91
CA ILE A 388 -2.49 11.57 -17.46
C ILE A 388 -1.12 11.78 -16.78
N PRO A 389 -0.72 13.02 -16.48
CA PRO A 389 0.62 13.31 -15.95
C PRO A 389 0.85 12.73 -14.54
N GLU A 390 -0.20 12.58 -13.74
CA GLU A 390 -0.15 12.00 -12.41
C GLU A 390 -0.05 10.45 -12.41
N LEU A 391 -0.11 9.79 -13.56
CA LEU A 391 0.13 8.35 -13.69
C LEU A 391 1.61 8.08 -13.83
N TRP A 392 2.21 7.40 -12.87
CA TRP A 392 3.62 7.06 -12.84
C TRP A 392 3.87 5.70 -12.21
N GLY A 393 5.02 5.12 -12.41
CA GLY A 393 5.33 3.80 -11.88
C GLY A 393 6.47 3.12 -12.61
N GLY A 394 6.53 1.81 -12.49
CA GLY A 394 7.60 1.01 -13.09
C GLY A 394 7.47 -0.47 -12.77
N SER A 395 8.60 -1.12 -12.54
CA SER A 395 8.66 -2.57 -12.33
C SER A 395 9.76 -2.94 -11.34
N ALA A 396 9.60 -4.11 -10.72
CA ALA A 396 10.66 -4.73 -9.94
C ALA A 396 11.67 -5.42 -10.88
N ASP A 397 12.51 -4.60 -11.54
CA ASP A 397 13.55 -5.01 -12.50
C ASP A 397 13.07 -5.80 -13.75
N LEU A 398 11.78 -5.76 -14.03
CA LEU A 398 11.17 -6.52 -15.13
C LEU A 398 10.47 -5.63 -16.17
N ALA A 399 10.83 -4.35 -16.26
CA ALA A 399 10.12 -3.36 -17.08
C ALA A 399 9.97 -3.80 -18.56
N GLY A 400 11.02 -4.34 -19.17
CA GLY A 400 10.97 -4.85 -20.54
C GLY A 400 10.05 -6.06 -20.70
N SER A 401 9.98 -6.95 -19.71
CA SER A 401 9.11 -8.13 -19.72
C SER A 401 7.66 -7.78 -19.38
N ASN A 402 7.44 -6.83 -18.45
CA ASN A 402 6.12 -6.39 -18.04
C ASN A 402 5.50 -5.34 -18.99
N ASN A 403 6.31 -4.70 -19.86
CA ASN A 403 5.90 -3.57 -20.70
C ASN A 403 5.36 -2.38 -19.88
N THR A 404 6.07 -2.00 -18.82
CA THR A 404 5.62 -1.00 -17.86
C THR A 404 6.30 0.36 -17.97
N THR A 405 7.24 0.54 -18.90
CA THR A 405 7.87 1.84 -19.16
C THR A 405 6.99 2.71 -20.04
N ILE A 406 6.75 3.94 -19.64
CA ILE A 406 6.15 4.97 -20.50
C ILE A 406 7.28 5.62 -21.30
N ASP A 407 7.25 5.50 -22.63
CA ASP A 407 8.29 5.99 -23.51
C ASP A 407 8.50 7.51 -23.39
N LYS A 408 9.72 7.97 -23.60
CA LYS A 408 10.12 9.38 -23.59
C LYS A 408 9.87 10.08 -22.24
N THR A 409 9.76 9.34 -21.16
CA THR A 409 9.72 9.89 -19.81
C THR A 409 11.06 9.69 -19.12
N SER A 410 11.42 10.62 -18.22
CA SER A 410 12.63 10.51 -17.42
C SER A 410 12.49 9.45 -16.33
N SER A 411 13.61 8.87 -15.93
CA SER A 411 13.72 8.00 -14.76
C SER A 411 13.70 8.81 -13.47
N PHE A 412 12.94 8.35 -12.47
CA PHE A 412 12.90 8.94 -11.13
C PHE A 412 14.20 8.58 -10.40
N LEU A 413 15.21 9.41 -10.56
CA LEU A 413 16.57 9.22 -10.05
C LEU A 413 17.14 10.57 -9.57
N PRO A 414 18.06 10.56 -8.60
CA PRO A 414 18.74 11.79 -8.15
C PRO A 414 19.37 12.56 -9.30
N ALA A 415 19.48 13.88 -9.14
CA ALA A 415 20.01 14.76 -10.17
C ALA A 415 21.50 14.51 -10.51
N ASP A 416 22.26 13.95 -9.59
CA ASP A 416 23.67 13.57 -9.75
C ASP A 416 23.88 12.15 -10.27
N ASN A 417 22.79 11.41 -10.55
CA ASN A 417 22.89 10.08 -11.12
C ASN A 417 23.46 10.15 -12.54
N PRO A 418 24.44 9.29 -12.90
CA PRO A 418 25.15 9.39 -14.18
C PRO A 418 24.33 8.99 -15.42
N LEU A 419 23.14 8.45 -15.25
CA LEU A 419 22.28 8.04 -16.37
C LEU A 419 21.67 9.28 -17.07
N PRO A 420 21.67 9.34 -18.41
CA PRO A 420 21.19 10.49 -19.16
C PRO A 420 19.70 10.83 -18.92
N GLU A 421 18.90 9.82 -18.60
CA GLU A 421 17.48 9.96 -18.34
C GLU A 421 17.14 10.27 -16.86
N ALA A 422 18.16 10.44 -16.01
CA ALA A 422 17.96 10.73 -14.59
C ALA A 422 17.31 12.10 -14.40
N ASN A 423 16.27 12.13 -13.59
CA ASN A 423 15.55 13.33 -13.20
C ASN A 423 14.90 13.09 -11.83
N PRO A 424 15.14 13.96 -10.82
CA PRO A 424 14.55 13.79 -9.50
C PRO A 424 13.01 13.78 -9.51
N TYR A 425 12.43 14.33 -10.58
CA TYR A 425 10.98 14.38 -10.84
C TYR A 425 10.56 13.43 -11.97
N GLY A 426 11.39 12.43 -12.27
CA GLY A 426 11.13 11.48 -13.33
C GLY A 426 9.88 10.63 -13.08
N ARG A 427 9.33 10.07 -14.15
CA ARG A 427 8.05 9.36 -14.13
C ARG A 427 8.20 7.85 -14.03
N THR A 428 9.34 7.32 -14.48
CA THR A 428 9.64 5.89 -14.43
C THR A 428 10.36 5.55 -13.13
N ILE A 429 9.74 4.71 -12.31
CA ILE A 429 10.35 4.22 -11.06
C ILE A 429 11.05 2.89 -11.33
N HIS A 430 12.33 2.83 -10.99
CA HIS A 430 13.10 1.60 -11.00
C HIS A 430 13.12 1.01 -9.58
N PHE A 431 12.12 0.17 -9.25
CA PHE A 431 12.03 -0.43 -7.90
C PHE A 431 13.18 -1.41 -7.62
N GLY A 432 13.83 -1.94 -8.68
CA GLY A 432 14.81 -3.00 -8.56
C GLY A 432 14.17 -4.33 -8.17
N ILE A 433 14.96 -5.35 -7.84
CA ILE A 433 14.46 -6.67 -7.41
C ILE A 433 14.00 -6.56 -5.95
N ARG A 434 12.85 -5.89 -5.73
CA ARG A 434 12.30 -5.54 -4.43
C ARG A 434 10.76 -5.52 -4.49
N GLU A 435 10.14 -6.65 -4.78
CA GLU A 435 8.67 -6.75 -4.98
C GLU A 435 7.89 -6.36 -3.73
N HIS A 436 8.36 -6.76 -2.55
CA HIS A 436 7.70 -6.47 -1.28
C HIS A 436 7.73 -4.96 -0.98
N SER A 437 8.91 -4.36 -1.09
CA SER A 437 9.06 -2.91 -0.92
C SER A 437 8.28 -2.14 -1.98
N MET A 438 8.33 -2.55 -3.25
CA MET A 438 7.55 -1.93 -4.33
C MET A 438 6.07 -1.81 -3.95
N ALA A 439 5.45 -2.89 -3.53
CA ALA A 439 4.03 -2.87 -3.17
C ALA A 439 3.74 -1.96 -1.96
N ALA A 440 4.59 -1.96 -0.94
CA ALA A 440 4.42 -1.12 0.23
C ALA A 440 4.76 0.35 -0.05
N GLU A 441 5.76 0.64 -0.88
CA GLU A 441 6.05 2.00 -1.36
C GLU A 441 4.86 2.55 -2.17
N MET A 442 4.24 1.73 -3.03
CA MET A 442 3.03 2.10 -3.76
C MET A 442 1.85 2.41 -2.81
N ASN A 443 1.73 1.69 -1.70
CA ASN A 443 0.77 2.05 -0.65
C ASN A 443 1.08 3.44 -0.08
N GLY A 444 2.33 3.72 0.25
CA GLY A 444 2.78 5.02 0.74
C GLY A 444 2.53 6.15 -0.26
N ILE A 445 2.83 5.92 -1.54
CA ILE A 445 2.55 6.88 -2.63
C ILE A 445 1.06 7.19 -2.71
N THR A 446 0.21 6.17 -2.65
CA THR A 446 -1.24 6.34 -2.74
C THR A 446 -1.81 7.05 -1.51
N LEU A 447 -1.32 6.73 -0.32
CA LEU A 447 -1.69 7.39 0.94
C LEU A 447 -1.30 8.87 0.98
N HIS A 448 -0.13 9.21 0.41
CA HIS A 448 0.28 10.61 0.26
C HIS A 448 -0.73 11.40 -0.58
N GLY A 449 -1.22 10.80 -1.64
CA GLY A 449 -2.28 11.34 -2.50
C GLY A 449 -1.76 12.04 -3.76
N ASN A 450 -2.69 12.58 -4.55
CA ASN A 450 -2.47 13.37 -5.78
C ASN A 450 -1.70 12.68 -6.91
N THR A 451 -1.42 11.39 -6.81
CA THR A 451 -0.81 10.61 -7.91
C THR A 451 -1.46 9.26 -8.06
N ARG A 452 -1.31 8.66 -9.23
CA ARG A 452 -1.80 7.33 -9.57
C ARG A 452 -0.60 6.45 -9.86
N VAL A 453 -0.35 5.45 -9.01
CA VAL A 453 0.83 4.61 -9.11
C VAL A 453 0.49 3.23 -9.66
N TYR A 454 1.38 2.70 -10.49
CA TYR A 454 1.36 1.31 -10.91
C TYR A 454 2.73 0.65 -10.70
N GLY A 455 2.73 -0.66 -10.44
CA GLY A 455 3.96 -1.42 -10.31
C GLY A 455 3.84 -2.82 -10.88
N GLY A 456 4.87 -3.24 -11.61
CA GLY A 456 4.89 -4.49 -12.36
C GLY A 456 5.87 -5.52 -11.83
N THR A 457 5.45 -6.78 -11.90
CA THR A 457 6.30 -7.97 -11.73
C THR A 457 5.60 -9.18 -12.39
N PHE A 458 6.22 -10.36 -12.38
CA PHE A 458 5.52 -11.59 -12.77
C PHE A 458 4.46 -11.98 -11.72
N LEU A 459 3.37 -12.60 -12.16
CA LEU A 459 2.28 -12.97 -11.26
C LEU A 459 2.76 -13.89 -10.14
N VAL A 460 3.65 -14.83 -10.42
CA VAL A 460 4.20 -15.75 -9.39
C VAL A 460 4.91 -14.97 -8.28
N PHE A 461 5.54 -13.84 -8.58
CA PHE A 461 6.26 -13.02 -7.60
C PHE A 461 5.32 -12.12 -6.76
N SER A 462 4.01 -12.17 -7.00
CA SER A 462 3.04 -11.63 -6.05
C SER A 462 3.14 -12.28 -4.67
N ASP A 463 3.73 -13.46 -4.56
CA ASP A 463 4.03 -14.13 -3.29
C ASP A 463 4.95 -13.30 -2.40
N TYR A 464 5.99 -12.67 -2.97
CA TYR A 464 6.88 -11.77 -2.22
C TYR A 464 6.14 -10.54 -1.68
N MET A 465 5.15 -10.04 -2.38
CA MET A 465 4.45 -8.79 -2.05
C MET A 465 3.12 -9.02 -1.30
N ARG A 466 2.78 -10.26 -0.99
CA ARG A 466 1.48 -10.67 -0.45
C ARG A 466 0.98 -9.81 0.71
N ASN A 467 1.82 -9.52 1.70
CA ASN A 467 1.44 -8.76 2.87
C ASN A 467 1.09 -7.30 2.50
N ALA A 468 1.91 -6.65 1.68
CA ALA A 468 1.66 -5.28 1.24
C ALA A 468 0.39 -5.16 0.37
N VAL A 469 0.13 -6.14 -0.51
CA VAL A 469 -1.11 -6.23 -1.31
C VAL A 469 -2.34 -6.39 -0.40
N ARG A 470 -2.24 -7.21 0.64
CA ARG A 470 -3.31 -7.36 1.62
C ARG A 470 -3.58 -6.04 2.36
N LEU A 471 -2.54 -5.28 2.70
CA LEU A 471 -2.69 -3.97 3.34
C LEU A 471 -3.28 -2.92 2.39
N SER A 472 -2.97 -2.97 1.09
CA SER A 472 -3.66 -2.12 0.10
C SER A 472 -5.17 -2.33 0.15
N ALA A 473 -5.59 -3.60 0.18
CA ALA A 473 -7.01 -3.96 0.24
C ALA A 473 -7.65 -3.55 1.57
N LEU A 474 -6.96 -3.78 2.69
CA LEU A 474 -7.43 -3.41 4.03
C LEU A 474 -7.63 -1.90 4.17
N MET A 475 -6.74 -1.10 3.57
CA MET A 475 -6.80 0.36 3.57
C MET A 475 -7.67 0.93 2.43
N HIS A 476 -8.25 0.10 1.58
CA HIS A 476 -9.03 0.51 0.40
C HIS A 476 -8.26 1.41 -0.57
N LEU A 477 -6.97 1.15 -0.77
CA LEU A 477 -6.11 1.97 -1.61
C LEU A 477 -6.25 1.59 -3.09
N PRO A 478 -6.46 2.56 -3.99
CA PRO A 478 -6.57 2.32 -5.44
C PRO A 478 -5.19 2.13 -6.11
N VAL A 479 -4.43 1.16 -5.64
CA VAL A 479 -3.14 0.77 -6.20
C VAL A 479 -3.34 -0.13 -7.42
N THR A 480 -2.53 0.03 -8.46
CA THR A 480 -2.58 -0.80 -9.66
C THR A 480 -1.35 -1.70 -9.76
N TYR A 481 -1.56 -3.00 -9.66
CA TYR A 481 -0.54 -4.02 -9.89
C TYR A 481 -0.60 -4.54 -11.33
N VAL A 482 0.54 -4.67 -11.99
CA VAL A 482 0.66 -5.23 -13.34
C VAL A 482 1.41 -6.55 -13.23
N TRP A 483 0.68 -7.66 -13.18
CA TRP A 483 1.22 -9.00 -13.02
C TRP A 483 1.20 -9.74 -14.35
N THR A 484 2.36 -9.84 -14.99
CA THR A 484 2.49 -10.56 -16.26
C THR A 484 2.89 -12.02 -16.06
N HIS A 485 2.94 -12.80 -17.15
CA HIS A 485 3.30 -14.22 -17.09
C HIS A 485 2.31 -15.02 -16.23
N ASP A 486 1.03 -14.87 -16.56
CA ASP A 486 -0.13 -15.21 -15.73
C ASP A 486 -0.49 -16.70 -15.67
N SER A 487 0.17 -17.56 -16.44
CA SER A 487 -0.13 -19.00 -16.48
C SER A 487 1.05 -19.84 -17.01
N ILE A 488 0.84 -21.15 -17.09
CA ILE A 488 1.74 -22.10 -17.77
C ILE A 488 2.08 -21.71 -19.22
N GLY A 489 1.25 -20.83 -19.82
CA GLY A 489 1.47 -20.29 -21.17
C GLY A 489 2.74 -19.44 -21.31
N LEU A 490 3.43 -19.10 -20.21
CA LEU A 490 4.74 -18.46 -20.26
C LEU A 490 5.83 -19.40 -20.78
N GLY A 491 5.65 -20.70 -20.58
CA GLY A 491 6.46 -21.72 -21.25
C GLY A 491 7.67 -22.21 -20.48
N GLU A 492 8.85 -22.11 -21.10
CA GLU A 492 10.08 -22.81 -20.78
C GLU A 492 10.69 -22.44 -19.43
N ASP A 493 10.36 -21.30 -18.84
CA ASP A 493 10.84 -20.89 -17.52
C ASP A 493 10.39 -21.89 -16.41
N GLY A 494 9.32 -22.65 -16.66
CA GLY A 494 8.94 -23.80 -15.88
C GLY A 494 8.24 -23.48 -14.55
N PRO A 495 8.13 -24.47 -13.65
CA PRO A 495 7.27 -24.43 -12.47
C PRO A 495 7.55 -23.28 -11.50
N THR A 496 8.80 -22.81 -11.41
CA THR A 496 9.19 -21.72 -10.51
C THR A 496 8.62 -20.35 -10.94
N HIS A 497 8.18 -20.24 -12.20
CA HIS A 497 7.64 -19.02 -12.79
C HIS A 497 6.15 -19.15 -13.17
N GLN A 498 5.62 -20.37 -13.18
CA GLN A 498 4.25 -20.68 -13.61
C GLN A 498 3.29 -20.61 -12.40
N PRO A 499 2.42 -19.60 -12.31
CA PRO A 499 1.44 -19.51 -11.23
C PRO A 499 0.36 -20.59 -11.40
N ILE A 500 -0.02 -21.23 -10.32
CA ILE A 500 -1.09 -22.25 -10.25
C ILE A 500 -2.19 -21.79 -9.30
N GLU A 501 -1.84 -21.60 -8.00
CA GLU A 501 -2.78 -21.21 -6.95
C GLU A 501 -3.00 -19.69 -6.83
N HIS A 502 -2.16 -18.89 -7.50
CA HIS A 502 -2.05 -17.45 -7.30
C HIS A 502 -3.36 -16.71 -7.57
N LEU A 503 -4.05 -16.99 -8.69
CA LEU A 503 -5.32 -16.34 -9.01
C LEU A 503 -6.37 -16.58 -7.93
N ALA A 504 -6.56 -17.83 -7.51
CA ALA A 504 -7.51 -18.19 -6.47
C ALA A 504 -7.13 -17.57 -5.12
N SER A 505 -5.85 -17.62 -4.74
CA SER A 505 -5.37 -17.08 -3.47
C SER A 505 -5.44 -15.55 -3.42
N LEU A 506 -5.24 -14.86 -4.53
CA LEU A 506 -5.38 -13.41 -4.63
C LEU A 506 -6.86 -13.00 -4.56
N ARG A 507 -7.75 -13.69 -5.27
CA ARG A 507 -9.21 -13.51 -5.17
C ARG A 507 -9.75 -13.77 -3.76
N ALA A 508 -9.04 -14.53 -2.93
CA ALA A 508 -9.40 -14.74 -1.53
C ALA A 508 -9.08 -13.54 -0.61
N ILE A 509 -8.34 -12.53 -1.07
CA ILE A 509 -8.10 -11.29 -0.31
C ILE A 509 -9.34 -10.39 -0.43
N PRO A 510 -10.06 -10.10 0.67
CA PRO A 510 -11.22 -9.22 0.61
C PRO A 510 -10.83 -7.83 0.08
N GLY A 511 -11.57 -7.31 -0.89
CA GLY A 511 -11.37 -5.97 -1.45
C GLY A 511 -10.26 -5.86 -2.51
N LEU A 512 -9.54 -6.92 -2.84
CA LEU A 512 -8.65 -6.95 -4.00
C LEU A 512 -9.44 -7.38 -5.24
N ASN A 513 -9.32 -6.61 -6.32
CA ASN A 513 -9.90 -6.96 -7.62
C ASN A 513 -8.83 -7.59 -8.52
N VAL A 514 -9.02 -8.84 -8.91
CA VAL A 514 -8.15 -9.53 -9.87
C VAL A 514 -8.78 -9.47 -11.25
N VAL A 515 -8.06 -8.84 -12.19
CA VAL A 515 -8.56 -8.62 -13.56
C VAL A 515 -7.68 -9.37 -14.55
N ARG A 516 -8.21 -10.39 -15.19
CA ARG A 516 -7.50 -11.26 -16.14
C ARG A 516 -8.15 -11.18 -17.53
N PRO A 517 -7.80 -10.18 -18.35
CA PRO A 517 -8.44 -9.94 -19.64
C PRO A 517 -8.12 -11.05 -20.64
N ALA A 518 -9.10 -11.39 -21.47
CA ALA A 518 -9.00 -12.42 -22.50
C ALA A 518 -8.10 -12.01 -23.68
N ASP A 519 -8.10 -10.72 -24.02
CA ASP A 519 -7.43 -10.20 -25.20
C ASP A 519 -6.99 -8.74 -25.05
N ALA A 520 -6.51 -8.17 -26.15
CA ALA A 520 -6.01 -6.79 -26.19
C ALA A 520 -7.14 -5.74 -25.96
N ASN A 521 -8.35 -5.96 -26.45
CA ASN A 521 -9.46 -5.03 -26.27
C ASN A 521 -10.02 -5.09 -24.83
N GLU A 522 -10.17 -6.27 -24.25
CA GLU A 522 -10.48 -6.38 -22.81
C GLU A 522 -9.42 -5.75 -21.94
N THR A 523 -8.12 -5.82 -22.32
CA THR A 523 -7.03 -5.17 -21.60
C THR A 523 -7.19 -3.64 -21.59
N ALA A 524 -7.58 -3.05 -22.71
CA ALA A 524 -7.82 -1.60 -22.79
C ALA A 524 -9.03 -1.19 -21.92
N ILE A 525 -10.11 -1.97 -21.95
CA ILE A 525 -11.29 -1.76 -21.11
C ILE A 525 -10.92 -1.93 -19.62
N ALA A 526 -10.13 -2.93 -19.27
CA ALA A 526 -9.69 -3.16 -17.91
C ALA A 526 -8.92 -1.95 -17.33
N TRP A 527 -7.94 -1.42 -18.05
CA TRP A 527 -7.24 -0.20 -17.67
C TRP A 527 -8.17 1.00 -17.49
N ARG A 528 -9.10 1.18 -18.43
CA ARG A 528 -10.11 2.23 -18.35
C ARG A 528 -10.92 2.14 -17.06
N GLU A 529 -11.45 0.97 -16.76
CA GLU A 529 -12.29 0.77 -15.58
C GLU A 529 -11.49 0.90 -14.25
N ILE A 530 -10.24 0.44 -14.22
CA ILE A 530 -9.35 0.64 -13.07
C ILE A 530 -9.17 2.13 -12.78
N LEU A 531 -8.91 2.94 -13.82
CA LEU A 531 -8.73 4.38 -13.64
C LEU A 531 -10.02 5.10 -13.23
N LYS A 532 -11.19 4.68 -13.76
CA LYS A 532 -12.51 5.21 -13.35
C LYS A 532 -12.86 4.88 -11.91
N ARG A 533 -12.47 3.70 -11.42
CA ARG A 533 -12.72 3.21 -10.06
C ARG A 533 -11.74 3.80 -9.04
N TRP A 534 -10.75 4.54 -9.50
CA TRP A 534 -9.79 5.18 -8.61
C TRP A 534 -10.46 6.29 -7.79
N THR A 535 -10.37 6.21 -6.48
CA THR A 535 -10.86 7.22 -5.53
C THR A 535 -10.04 7.18 -4.26
N LYS A 536 -9.85 8.35 -3.63
CA LYS A 536 -9.23 8.49 -2.31
C LYS A 536 -10.22 8.31 -1.16
N GLU A 537 -11.52 8.30 -1.46
CA GLU A 537 -12.54 8.19 -0.42
C GLU A 537 -12.43 6.82 0.25
N PHE A 538 -12.11 6.84 1.55
CA PHE A 538 -11.95 5.61 2.34
C PHE A 538 -13.20 4.73 2.26
N GLY A 539 -13.00 3.44 2.09
CA GLY A 539 -14.09 2.47 1.95
C GLY A 539 -14.69 2.38 0.53
N LYS A 540 -14.28 3.25 -0.41
CA LYS A 540 -14.74 3.21 -1.82
C LYS A 540 -13.64 2.83 -2.81
N GLY A 541 -12.38 3.07 -2.48
CA GLY A 541 -11.23 2.62 -3.27
C GLY A 541 -10.96 1.13 -3.13
N ALA A 542 -10.23 0.57 -4.08
CA ALA A 542 -9.78 -0.82 -4.02
C ALA A 542 -8.52 -1.00 -4.87
N PRO A 543 -7.58 -1.86 -4.48
CA PRO A 543 -6.47 -2.24 -5.33
C PRO A 543 -6.93 -3.15 -6.47
N HIS A 544 -6.24 -3.06 -7.60
CA HIS A 544 -6.48 -3.87 -8.78
C HIS A 544 -5.21 -4.57 -9.23
N GLY A 545 -5.31 -5.86 -9.50
CA GLY A 545 -4.23 -6.66 -10.08
C GLY A 545 -4.57 -7.13 -11.48
N LEU A 546 -3.85 -6.63 -12.48
CA LEU A 546 -3.95 -7.06 -13.88
C LEU A 546 -3.08 -8.31 -14.08
N ALA A 547 -3.71 -9.46 -14.32
CA ALA A 547 -3.04 -10.70 -14.67
C ALA A 547 -2.96 -10.85 -16.20
N LEU A 548 -1.75 -10.77 -16.76
CA LEU A 548 -1.53 -10.58 -18.19
C LEU A 548 -0.67 -11.70 -18.81
N THR A 549 -1.03 -12.13 -20.02
CA THR A 549 -0.31 -13.19 -20.74
C THR A 549 1.06 -12.74 -21.24
N ARG A 550 2.01 -13.69 -21.26
CA ARG A 550 3.25 -13.58 -22.06
C ARG A 550 3.02 -13.93 -23.53
N GLN A 551 2.26 -14.97 -23.78
CA GLN A 551 1.94 -15.47 -25.13
C GLN A 551 0.88 -14.60 -25.82
N GLY A 552 0.93 -14.58 -27.15
CA GLY A 552 -0.12 -13.96 -27.97
C GLY A 552 -1.41 -14.75 -27.93
N VAL A 553 -2.53 -14.05 -27.82
CA VAL A 553 -3.90 -14.58 -27.87
C VAL A 553 -4.70 -13.89 -28.97
N PRO A 554 -5.70 -14.54 -29.58
CA PRO A 554 -6.55 -13.89 -30.56
C PRO A 554 -7.25 -12.66 -29.97
N THR A 555 -7.35 -11.59 -30.76
CA THR A 555 -8.12 -10.39 -30.40
C THR A 555 -9.52 -10.51 -30.96
N TYR A 556 -10.52 -10.19 -30.13
CA TYR A 556 -11.93 -10.17 -30.51
C TYR A 556 -12.44 -8.72 -30.65
N GLU A 557 -13.65 -8.55 -31.18
CA GLU A 557 -14.32 -7.25 -31.18
C GLU A 557 -14.45 -6.71 -29.74
N ALA A 558 -14.20 -5.42 -29.57
CA ALA A 558 -14.36 -4.77 -28.29
C ALA A 558 -15.81 -4.85 -27.81
N ASN A 559 -16.01 -5.29 -26.59
CA ASN A 559 -17.34 -5.36 -25.95
C ASN A 559 -17.33 -4.62 -24.62
N GLU A 560 -18.13 -3.55 -24.55
CA GLU A 560 -18.21 -2.69 -23.37
C GLU A 560 -18.69 -3.42 -22.10
N ASP A 561 -19.42 -4.52 -22.24
CA ASP A 561 -19.85 -5.32 -21.09
C ASP A 561 -18.69 -6.01 -20.36
N ALA A 562 -17.47 -6.05 -20.92
CA ALA A 562 -16.27 -6.47 -20.21
C ALA A 562 -16.00 -5.63 -18.95
N ALA A 563 -16.42 -4.37 -18.93
CA ALA A 563 -16.38 -3.48 -17.77
C ALA A 563 -17.19 -3.98 -16.56
N ARG A 564 -18.11 -4.91 -16.78
CA ARG A 564 -18.95 -5.53 -15.76
C ARG A 564 -18.34 -6.77 -15.11
N GLY A 565 -17.13 -7.17 -15.56
CA GLY A 565 -16.36 -8.27 -14.96
C GLY A 565 -16.73 -9.67 -15.44
N GLY A 566 -17.89 -9.84 -16.03
CA GLY A 566 -18.34 -11.08 -16.68
C GLY A 566 -19.47 -10.80 -17.65
N TYR A 567 -19.37 -11.32 -18.87
CA TYR A 567 -20.33 -11.03 -19.92
C TYR A 567 -20.44 -12.14 -20.96
N VAL A 568 -21.56 -12.17 -21.70
CA VAL A 568 -21.75 -13.11 -22.80
C VAL A 568 -20.92 -12.64 -23.99
N MET A 569 -19.83 -13.33 -24.26
CA MET A 569 -18.96 -13.03 -25.39
C MET A 569 -19.51 -13.61 -26.70
N PHE A 570 -19.98 -14.84 -26.62
CA PHE A 570 -20.66 -15.51 -27.74
C PHE A 570 -21.93 -16.22 -27.27
N GLU A 571 -23.04 -15.89 -27.89
CA GLU A 571 -24.33 -16.50 -27.57
C GLU A 571 -24.47 -17.88 -28.22
N ALA A 572 -25.36 -18.71 -27.66
CA ALA A 572 -25.76 -19.97 -28.25
C ALA A 572 -26.52 -19.75 -29.57
N GLU A 573 -26.30 -20.61 -30.54
CA GLU A 573 -27.01 -20.61 -31.81
C GLU A 573 -27.93 -21.84 -31.92
N GLY A 574 -29.08 -21.69 -32.53
CA GLY A 574 -30.04 -22.77 -32.75
C GLY A 574 -30.97 -23.05 -31.56
N GLY A 575 -31.00 -22.18 -30.54
CA GLY A 575 -31.88 -22.28 -29.38
C GLY A 575 -31.28 -21.68 -28.11
N GLU A 576 -32.01 -21.79 -27.00
CA GLU A 576 -31.49 -21.39 -25.67
C GLU A 576 -30.23 -22.21 -25.32
N PRO A 577 -29.28 -21.62 -24.58
CA PRO A 577 -28.05 -22.31 -24.25
C PRO A 577 -28.31 -23.56 -23.40
N GLN A 578 -27.79 -24.69 -23.86
CA GLN A 578 -27.76 -25.93 -23.10
C GLN A 578 -26.49 -26.04 -22.25
N VAL A 579 -25.42 -25.40 -22.70
CA VAL A 579 -24.11 -25.37 -22.04
C VAL A 579 -23.63 -23.92 -21.94
N VAL A 580 -23.03 -23.58 -20.81
CA VAL A 580 -22.28 -22.32 -20.60
C VAL A 580 -20.81 -22.62 -20.33
N LEU A 581 -19.92 -22.14 -21.17
CA LEU A 581 -18.47 -22.17 -20.96
C LEU A 581 -18.04 -20.84 -20.33
N ILE A 582 -17.39 -20.87 -19.18
CA ILE A 582 -16.92 -19.69 -18.44
C ILE A 582 -15.39 -19.73 -18.49
N ALA A 583 -14.76 -18.69 -19.02
CA ALA A 583 -13.30 -18.66 -19.11
C ALA A 583 -12.73 -17.28 -18.78
N THR A 584 -11.45 -17.24 -18.44
CA THR A 584 -10.69 -16.02 -18.19
C THR A 584 -9.39 -16.02 -18.98
N GLY A 585 -8.84 -14.85 -19.23
CA GLY A 585 -7.52 -14.71 -19.83
C GLY A 585 -7.34 -15.52 -21.10
N SER A 586 -6.18 -16.13 -21.26
CA SER A 586 -5.83 -16.90 -22.46
C SER A 586 -6.72 -18.11 -22.72
N GLU A 587 -7.47 -18.59 -21.75
CA GLU A 587 -8.32 -19.77 -21.92
C GLU A 587 -9.67 -19.44 -22.58
N VAL A 588 -10.01 -18.15 -22.73
CA VAL A 588 -11.23 -17.74 -23.42
C VAL A 588 -11.23 -18.22 -24.87
N HIS A 589 -10.11 -18.13 -25.59
CA HIS A 589 -10.07 -18.62 -26.98
C HIS A 589 -10.26 -20.14 -27.07
N VAL A 590 -9.76 -20.90 -26.08
CA VAL A 590 -10.00 -22.36 -26.01
C VAL A 590 -11.49 -22.67 -25.84
N ALA A 591 -12.16 -21.88 -24.99
CA ALA A 591 -13.62 -22.00 -24.80
C ALA A 591 -14.39 -21.62 -26.07
N VAL A 592 -13.94 -20.61 -26.83
CA VAL A 592 -14.55 -20.23 -28.10
C VAL A 592 -14.42 -21.35 -29.14
N GLU A 593 -13.24 -21.92 -29.30
CA GLU A 593 -13.00 -23.07 -30.19
C GLU A 593 -13.83 -24.31 -29.77
N ALA A 594 -13.94 -24.56 -28.46
CA ALA A 594 -14.78 -25.64 -27.93
C ALA A 594 -16.28 -25.40 -28.22
N ARG A 595 -16.76 -24.14 -28.14
CA ARG A 595 -18.11 -23.76 -28.51
C ARG A 595 -18.40 -24.11 -30.00
N GLU A 596 -17.47 -23.79 -30.89
CA GLU A 596 -17.61 -24.11 -32.31
C GLU A 596 -17.83 -25.61 -32.54
N GLN A 597 -17.09 -26.48 -31.86
CA GLN A 597 -17.23 -27.93 -31.94
C GLN A 597 -18.57 -28.42 -31.34
N LEU A 598 -19.02 -27.82 -30.22
CA LEU A 598 -20.29 -28.14 -29.60
C LEU A 598 -21.49 -27.70 -30.49
N GLN A 599 -21.44 -26.48 -31.02
CA GLN A 599 -22.45 -25.97 -31.94
C GLN A 599 -22.55 -26.84 -33.22
N ALA A 600 -21.40 -27.20 -33.81
CA ALA A 600 -21.36 -28.10 -34.97
C ALA A 600 -21.95 -29.48 -34.68
N SER A 601 -21.96 -29.94 -33.45
CA SER A 601 -22.59 -31.20 -33.00
C SER A 601 -24.04 -31.02 -32.53
N GLY A 602 -24.65 -29.84 -32.71
CA GLY A 602 -26.03 -29.54 -32.35
C GLY A 602 -26.28 -29.26 -30.87
N VAL A 603 -25.23 -28.87 -30.12
CA VAL A 603 -25.37 -28.45 -28.72
C VAL A 603 -25.26 -26.93 -28.61
N PRO A 604 -26.39 -26.21 -28.43
CA PRO A 604 -26.37 -24.75 -28.24
C PRO A 604 -25.53 -24.36 -27.05
N THR A 605 -24.44 -23.62 -27.31
CA THR A 605 -23.39 -23.32 -26.30
C THR A 605 -23.08 -21.83 -26.26
N ARG A 606 -23.13 -21.27 -25.06
CA ARG A 606 -22.73 -19.90 -24.75
C ARG A 606 -21.29 -19.86 -24.24
N VAL A 607 -20.53 -18.83 -24.61
CA VAL A 607 -19.24 -18.50 -24.00
C VAL A 607 -19.37 -17.22 -23.18
N VAL A 608 -18.94 -17.28 -21.94
CA VAL A 608 -18.82 -16.14 -21.02
C VAL A 608 -17.35 -15.85 -20.80
N SER A 609 -16.90 -14.65 -21.15
CA SER A 609 -15.63 -14.12 -20.67
C SER A 609 -15.85 -13.51 -19.29
N MET A 610 -14.99 -13.88 -18.34
CA MET A 610 -15.08 -13.40 -16.94
C MET A 610 -13.75 -12.77 -16.49
N PRO A 611 -13.40 -11.59 -17.03
CA PRO A 611 -12.14 -10.93 -16.69
C PRO A 611 -11.99 -10.61 -15.20
N SER A 612 -13.07 -10.36 -14.45
CA SER A 612 -13.01 -10.13 -13.00
C SER A 612 -14.25 -10.66 -12.29
N VAL A 613 -14.07 -11.65 -11.46
CA VAL A 613 -15.18 -12.21 -10.66
C VAL A 613 -15.70 -11.18 -9.65
N GLU A 614 -14.83 -10.31 -9.14
CA GLU A 614 -15.19 -9.26 -8.17
C GLU A 614 -16.13 -8.23 -8.83
N TRP A 615 -15.79 -7.72 -10.00
CA TRP A 615 -16.64 -6.78 -10.74
C TRP A 615 -17.97 -7.41 -11.19
N PHE A 616 -17.97 -8.70 -11.52
CA PHE A 616 -19.19 -9.43 -11.85
C PHE A 616 -20.11 -9.57 -10.62
N GLU A 617 -19.57 -9.85 -9.45
CA GLU A 617 -20.34 -9.96 -8.21
C GLU A 617 -20.95 -8.61 -7.76
N GLU A 618 -20.39 -7.48 -8.18
CA GLU A 618 -20.94 -6.14 -7.92
C GLU A 618 -22.24 -5.89 -8.73
N GLN A 619 -22.48 -6.64 -9.81
CA GLN A 619 -23.66 -6.46 -10.65
C GLN A 619 -24.93 -6.93 -9.95
N ASP A 620 -26.06 -6.35 -10.33
CA ASP A 620 -27.35 -6.80 -9.84
C ASP A 620 -27.65 -8.27 -10.23
N GLN A 621 -28.55 -8.90 -9.50
CA GLN A 621 -28.88 -10.31 -9.70
C GLN A 621 -29.46 -10.56 -11.11
N GLY A 622 -30.25 -9.63 -11.66
CA GLY A 622 -30.84 -9.77 -12.99
C GLY A 622 -29.77 -9.84 -14.08
N TYR A 623 -28.74 -8.99 -13.99
CA TYR A 623 -27.61 -9.06 -14.91
C TYR A 623 -26.83 -10.38 -14.75
N ARG A 624 -26.50 -10.76 -13.54
CA ARG A 624 -25.77 -12.02 -13.28
C ARG A 624 -26.54 -13.23 -13.81
N ASP A 625 -27.85 -13.26 -13.62
CA ASP A 625 -28.72 -14.32 -14.13
C ASP A 625 -28.84 -14.29 -15.66
N SER A 626 -28.74 -13.12 -16.28
CA SER A 626 -28.74 -13.01 -17.75
C SER A 626 -27.46 -13.59 -18.36
N VAL A 627 -26.32 -13.43 -17.69
CA VAL A 627 -25.00 -13.96 -18.11
C VAL A 627 -24.90 -15.46 -17.80
N LEU A 628 -25.25 -15.86 -16.59
CA LEU A 628 -25.23 -17.24 -16.09
C LEU A 628 -26.64 -17.70 -15.71
N PRO A 629 -27.49 -18.05 -16.69
CA PRO A 629 -28.91 -18.37 -16.43
C PRO A 629 -29.03 -19.50 -15.40
N PRO A 630 -29.81 -19.32 -14.32
CA PRO A 630 -29.98 -20.35 -13.29
C PRO A 630 -30.56 -21.68 -13.79
N ALA A 631 -31.30 -21.64 -14.89
CA ALA A 631 -31.88 -22.81 -15.54
C ALA A 631 -30.82 -23.69 -16.24
N VAL A 632 -29.70 -23.11 -16.69
CA VAL A 632 -28.62 -23.84 -17.36
C VAL A 632 -27.67 -24.39 -16.32
N LYS A 633 -27.77 -25.69 -16.02
CA LYS A 633 -26.93 -26.39 -15.02
C LYS A 633 -25.63 -26.94 -15.60
N ALA A 634 -25.59 -27.19 -16.92
CA ALA A 634 -24.35 -27.62 -17.59
C ALA A 634 -23.43 -26.42 -17.78
N ARG A 635 -22.46 -26.29 -16.88
CA ARG A 635 -21.48 -25.20 -16.88
C ARG A 635 -20.08 -25.77 -16.79
N VAL A 636 -19.16 -25.21 -17.57
CA VAL A 636 -17.75 -25.56 -17.53
C VAL A 636 -16.91 -24.30 -17.35
N ALA A 637 -16.10 -24.27 -16.28
CA ALA A 637 -15.09 -23.25 -16.11
C ALA A 637 -13.75 -23.71 -16.72
N VAL A 638 -13.03 -22.78 -17.36
CA VAL A 638 -11.72 -23.04 -17.98
C VAL A 638 -10.75 -21.95 -17.56
N GLU A 639 -9.79 -22.31 -16.72
CA GLU A 639 -8.73 -21.40 -16.27
C GLU A 639 -7.46 -22.20 -15.96
N ALA A 640 -6.33 -21.79 -16.55
CA ALA A 640 -5.02 -22.42 -16.31
C ALA A 640 -4.45 -22.01 -14.93
N GLY A 641 -5.06 -22.52 -13.90
CA GLY A 641 -4.78 -22.34 -12.50
C GLY A 641 -5.60 -23.34 -11.69
N ILE A 642 -5.53 -23.29 -10.36
CA ILE A 642 -6.30 -24.19 -9.50
C ILE A 642 -7.81 -23.88 -9.57
N GLY A 643 -8.62 -24.93 -9.60
CA GLY A 643 -10.06 -24.81 -9.84
C GLY A 643 -10.92 -24.20 -8.72
N LEU A 644 -10.30 -23.86 -7.59
CA LEU A 644 -10.98 -23.49 -6.34
C LEU A 644 -12.02 -22.35 -6.50
N THR A 645 -11.71 -21.32 -7.27
CA THR A 645 -12.61 -20.17 -7.52
C THR A 645 -13.94 -20.58 -8.18
N TRP A 646 -13.91 -21.60 -9.03
CA TRP A 646 -14.98 -21.87 -9.99
C TRP A 646 -16.13 -22.71 -9.48
N HIS A 647 -15.95 -23.41 -8.34
CA HIS A 647 -17.02 -24.24 -7.76
C HIS A 647 -18.31 -23.46 -7.50
N LYS A 648 -18.21 -22.19 -7.11
CA LYS A 648 -19.36 -21.30 -6.89
C LYS A 648 -20.18 -21.07 -8.17
N TYR A 649 -19.52 -21.03 -9.33
CA TYR A 649 -20.14 -20.64 -10.59
C TYR A 649 -20.65 -21.81 -11.41
N VAL A 650 -20.01 -22.97 -11.30
CA VAL A 650 -20.38 -24.13 -12.10
C VAL A 650 -21.49 -24.98 -11.45
N GLY A 651 -21.58 -25.03 -10.12
CA GLY A 651 -22.58 -25.83 -9.39
C GLY A 651 -22.36 -27.35 -9.50
N ASP A 652 -23.36 -28.14 -9.05
CA ASP A 652 -23.22 -29.60 -8.85
C ASP A 652 -23.07 -30.40 -10.16
N ALA A 653 -23.76 -29.99 -11.22
CA ALA A 653 -23.63 -30.61 -12.54
C ALA A 653 -22.43 -30.11 -13.32
N GLY A 654 -21.80 -29.05 -12.84
CA GLY A 654 -20.69 -28.37 -13.52
C GLY A 654 -19.38 -29.15 -13.49
N ARG A 655 -18.45 -28.69 -14.31
CA ARG A 655 -17.09 -29.22 -14.43
C ARG A 655 -16.09 -28.08 -14.52
N ILE A 656 -14.84 -28.38 -14.20
CA ILE A 656 -13.74 -27.40 -14.25
C ILE A 656 -12.58 -28.02 -15.03
N VAL A 657 -12.06 -27.30 -16.00
CA VAL A 657 -10.78 -27.59 -16.65
C VAL A 657 -9.75 -26.68 -15.99
N SER A 658 -8.92 -27.24 -15.11
CA SER A 658 -8.00 -26.55 -14.18
C SER A 658 -6.69 -27.32 -14.06
N LEU A 659 -5.75 -26.77 -13.30
CA LEU A 659 -4.49 -27.40 -12.92
C LEU A 659 -4.49 -27.69 -11.40
N GLU A 660 -4.46 -28.95 -11.05
CA GLU A 660 -4.35 -29.41 -9.64
C GLU A 660 -2.92 -29.90 -9.33
N HIS A 661 -1.93 -29.45 -10.09
CA HIS A 661 -0.51 -29.77 -9.97
C HIS A 661 0.35 -28.65 -10.53
N PHE A 662 1.63 -28.63 -10.17
CA PHE A 662 2.60 -27.68 -10.74
C PHE A 662 2.81 -27.93 -12.25
N GLY A 663 3.25 -26.88 -12.93
CA GLY A 663 3.57 -26.93 -14.35
C GLY A 663 4.89 -27.68 -14.65
N ALA A 664 5.39 -27.46 -15.86
CA ALA A 664 6.65 -28.03 -16.33
C ALA A 664 7.38 -27.08 -17.27
N SER A 665 8.68 -27.29 -17.47
CA SER A 665 9.48 -26.55 -18.46
C SER A 665 9.30 -27.15 -19.83
N ALA A 666 8.51 -26.50 -20.68
CA ALA A 666 8.28 -26.84 -22.08
C ALA A 666 7.65 -25.63 -22.81
N ASP A 667 7.56 -25.72 -24.14
CA ASP A 667 6.77 -24.74 -24.92
C ASP A 667 5.34 -24.64 -24.41
N GLY A 668 4.82 -23.42 -24.27
CA GLY A 668 3.50 -23.16 -23.67
C GLY A 668 2.35 -23.89 -24.40
N LYS A 669 2.40 -24.04 -25.73
CA LYS A 669 1.38 -24.79 -26.50
C LYS A 669 1.45 -26.29 -26.21
N VAL A 670 2.65 -26.81 -25.94
CA VAL A 670 2.81 -28.20 -25.52
C VAL A 670 2.17 -28.39 -24.15
N LEU A 671 2.44 -27.47 -23.19
CA LEU A 671 1.85 -27.54 -21.85
C LEU A 671 0.32 -27.46 -21.87
N PHE A 672 -0.25 -26.53 -22.65
CA PHE A 672 -1.70 -26.43 -22.82
C PHE A 672 -2.30 -27.74 -23.33
N ARG A 673 -1.70 -28.35 -24.35
CA ARG A 673 -2.15 -29.63 -24.90
C ARG A 673 -2.03 -30.77 -23.89
N GLU A 674 -0.85 -30.95 -23.28
CA GLU A 674 -0.59 -32.07 -22.35
C GLU A 674 -1.45 -31.99 -21.08
N TYR A 675 -1.80 -30.77 -20.63
CA TYR A 675 -2.62 -30.53 -19.45
C TYR A 675 -4.11 -30.34 -19.76
N GLY A 676 -4.52 -30.56 -21.01
CA GLY A 676 -5.92 -30.64 -21.38
C GLY A 676 -6.62 -29.30 -21.64
N PHE A 677 -5.88 -28.21 -21.79
CA PHE A 677 -6.45 -26.92 -22.22
C PHE A 677 -6.56 -26.89 -23.75
N THR A 678 -7.40 -27.79 -24.28
CA THR A 678 -7.71 -27.91 -25.71
C THR A 678 -9.21 -27.84 -25.95
N ALA A 679 -9.62 -27.39 -27.13
CA ALA A 679 -11.01 -27.30 -27.52
C ALA A 679 -11.72 -28.66 -27.43
N GLU A 680 -11.04 -29.74 -27.84
CA GLU A 680 -11.55 -31.12 -27.80
C GLU A 680 -11.86 -31.56 -26.36
N ASN A 681 -10.93 -31.32 -25.44
CA ASN A 681 -11.12 -31.69 -24.03
C ASN A 681 -12.23 -30.86 -23.38
N VAL A 682 -12.24 -29.54 -23.59
CA VAL A 682 -13.29 -28.68 -23.05
C VAL A 682 -14.67 -29.08 -23.60
N ALA A 683 -14.78 -29.41 -24.90
CA ALA A 683 -16.03 -29.90 -25.49
C ALA A 683 -16.44 -31.28 -24.91
N ALA A 684 -15.50 -32.18 -24.64
CA ALA A 684 -15.80 -33.46 -24.00
C ALA A 684 -16.32 -33.26 -22.56
N VAL A 685 -15.62 -32.46 -21.77
CA VAL A 685 -16.01 -32.11 -20.38
C VAL A 685 -17.39 -31.40 -20.37
N ALA A 686 -17.68 -30.57 -21.36
CA ALA A 686 -19.00 -29.93 -21.51
C ALA A 686 -20.13 -30.94 -21.74
N ARG A 687 -19.89 -31.99 -22.54
CA ARG A 687 -20.86 -33.08 -22.74
C ARG A 687 -21.07 -33.88 -21.45
N GLU A 688 -20.02 -34.10 -20.66
CA GLU A 688 -20.16 -34.75 -19.34
C GLU A 688 -21.02 -33.91 -18.39
N SER A 689 -20.79 -32.59 -18.34
CA SER A 689 -21.60 -31.65 -17.55
C SER A 689 -23.06 -31.65 -18.01
N LEU A 690 -23.29 -31.65 -19.33
CA LEU A 690 -24.65 -31.72 -19.91
C LEU A 690 -25.36 -33.04 -19.52
N ALA A 691 -24.66 -34.17 -19.60
CA ALA A 691 -25.22 -35.46 -19.18
C ALA A 691 -25.49 -35.52 -17.63
N ALA A 692 -24.68 -34.85 -16.83
CA ALA A 692 -24.93 -34.72 -15.40
C ALA A 692 -26.14 -33.83 -15.08
N ALA A 693 -26.33 -32.75 -15.83
CA ALA A 693 -27.46 -31.83 -15.68
C ALA A 693 -28.82 -32.42 -16.07
N GLN A 694 -28.84 -33.50 -16.86
CA GLN A 694 -30.03 -34.21 -17.30
C GLN A 694 -30.48 -35.34 -16.36
N ARG A 695 -29.65 -35.68 -15.40
CA ARG A 695 -29.97 -36.67 -14.33
C ARG A 695 -30.68 -36.01 -13.13
#